data_2145f6d9ef7b3516cd9bd3bd2a8cfd3a
#
_entry.id   2145f6d9ef7b3516cd9bd3bd2a8cfd3a
#
_cell.length_a   1.000
_cell.length_b   1.000
_cell.length_c   1.000
_cell.angle_alpha   90.00
_cell.angle_beta   90.00
_cell.angle_gamma   90.00
#
_symmetry.space_group_name_H-M   'P 1'
#
loop_
_entity.id
_entity.type
_entity.pdbx_description
1 polymer ?
#
loop_
_entity_poly.entity_id
_entity_poly.type
_entity_poly.pdbx_seq_one_letter_code
_entity_poly.pdbx_strand_id
1 'polypeptide(L)'
;MDDKIFDQIQQVDLKKTMESSYIDYAMSVIASRALPDVRDGLKPVQRRVLYSMVELGNTPDKPHRKCARIVGDTMGKYHPHGDSSIYGALVNMAQDWSMRYTLVDGHGNFGSVDGDGAAAMRYTEARLSKISLELIKDIGKNTVDFEPNFDETEKEPTVLPSRYPNLLVNGTTGIAVGMATNIPPHNLREVVNAVVRLIDNDIEDKETTIDELIDVVKGPDFPTGGIILGTSGIKEAYRTGRGKIRVRAVTNIEPMENGKNRIVVTELPYNVNKARLIEKIAELHKDKKIDGITDLRDETSREGMRIVVELRRDVNPSVVLNLLFKHTQLQDTFGVINLALVNGEPKVLNLYDLLNYYLIHQKDVVTRRTKFDLDKAEARAHIVEGLIIAQDNIDEVISIIRSSQTTQQAKTRLMERFGLSDEQSQAIVDMRLKALTGLEREKLEAEYKELMAQIAQLKAILADEKKLLGVIREEIIAIADKYGDDRKTEIGYDEYDMSMEDLIPETNTVITMTKVGYIKRMSTDNFKAQHRGGKGIKGMETIEDDYIVEMLMTTSHHYLMFFTNTGRVYRIKAYEIPEASRTSRGTAIINLIPLQPDEKITAMIPIKEYEDHKYLFMATRNGIVKKTPIKDYENIRKNGLAAINLREDDKLIEVKVTDNSEDILLFTKFGQCIRFKETDVRSTGRTTMGVIGMNLAPNDVIIAMQTASMGEAVLLVSSNGLGKRTRIDEFTTQNRGGKGVKCYKITEKSGNLVGVKSVENDDELMLITTEGIIIRIQVSDVTVLGRITTGVKLINLKEGVSVASIAKVVEDKTLMPPDEAKEEADESEENNTEA
;
A
#
# COMPACT_ATOMS: atom_id res chain seq x y z
N MET A 1 -26.18 -46.70 -51.84
CA MET A 1 -26.46 -45.49 -51.02
C MET A 1 -25.15 -44.83 -50.82
N ASP A 2 -24.84 -43.85 -51.66
CA ASP A 2 -23.61 -43.06 -51.57
C ASP A 2 -23.76 -42.07 -50.38
N ASP A 3 -23.07 -42.39 -49.30
CA ASP A 3 -22.87 -41.45 -48.22
C ASP A 3 -21.90 -40.37 -48.72
N LYS A 4 -22.44 -39.27 -49.21
CA LYS A 4 -21.68 -38.06 -49.46
C LYS A 4 -21.26 -37.46 -48.12
N ILE A 5 -20.04 -37.77 -47.69
CA ILE A 5 -19.34 -37.04 -46.66
C ILE A 5 -19.13 -35.61 -47.18
N PHE A 6 -19.95 -34.66 -46.76
CA PHE A 6 -19.73 -33.25 -47.01
C PHE A 6 -18.64 -32.75 -46.09
N ASP A 7 -17.39 -32.75 -46.50
CA ASP A 7 -16.32 -32.02 -45.90
C ASP A 7 -16.66 -30.51 -45.97
N GLN A 8 -17.12 -29.94 -44.90
CA GLN A 8 -17.23 -28.47 -44.76
C GLN A 8 -15.85 -27.90 -44.45
N ILE A 9 -15.17 -27.39 -45.46
CA ILE A 9 -13.97 -26.61 -45.26
C ILE A 9 -14.36 -25.26 -44.77
N GLN A 10 -14.14 -24.98 -43.46
CA GLN A 10 -14.27 -23.68 -42.88
C GLN A 10 -12.92 -22.92 -42.99
N GLN A 11 -12.95 -21.75 -43.61
CA GLN A 11 -11.78 -20.84 -43.56
C GLN A 11 -11.72 -20.20 -42.18
N VAL A 12 -10.67 -20.49 -41.43
CA VAL A 12 -10.41 -19.95 -40.10
C VAL A 12 -9.20 -19.05 -40.17
N ASP A 13 -9.34 -17.81 -39.67
CA ASP A 13 -8.22 -16.89 -39.51
C ASP A 13 -7.32 -17.41 -38.38
N LEU A 14 -6.15 -17.94 -38.74
CA LEU A 14 -5.21 -18.51 -37.77
C LEU A 14 -4.83 -17.52 -36.67
N LYS A 15 -4.65 -16.24 -36.99
CA LYS A 15 -4.29 -15.20 -36.02
C LYS A 15 -5.38 -15.00 -35.00
N LYS A 16 -6.63 -14.79 -35.43
CA LYS A 16 -7.78 -14.61 -34.52
C LYS A 16 -8.04 -15.85 -33.66
N THR A 17 -7.92 -17.05 -34.25
CA THR A 17 -8.10 -18.29 -33.47
C THR A 17 -7.01 -18.45 -32.43
N MET A 18 -5.76 -18.18 -32.78
CA MET A 18 -4.67 -18.24 -31.78
C MET A 18 -4.81 -17.17 -30.69
N GLU A 19 -5.16 -15.94 -31.06
CA GLU A 19 -5.38 -14.87 -30.06
C GLU A 19 -6.51 -15.25 -29.09
N SER A 20 -7.66 -15.69 -29.60
CA SER A 20 -8.78 -16.12 -28.78
C SER A 20 -8.40 -17.32 -27.87
N SER A 21 -7.82 -18.38 -28.44
CA SER A 21 -7.43 -19.56 -27.67
C SER A 21 -6.35 -19.27 -26.62
N TYR A 22 -5.44 -18.32 -26.92
CA TYR A 22 -4.43 -17.90 -25.94
C TYR A 22 -5.03 -17.09 -24.80
N ILE A 23 -6.00 -16.21 -25.10
CA ILE A 23 -6.73 -15.45 -24.06
C ILE A 23 -7.52 -16.40 -23.18
N ASP A 24 -8.26 -17.36 -23.76
CA ASP A 24 -9.03 -18.34 -23.01
C ASP A 24 -8.12 -19.22 -22.11
N TYR A 25 -6.98 -19.65 -22.64
CA TYR A 25 -5.97 -20.37 -21.85
C TYR A 25 -5.41 -19.50 -20.72
N ALA A 26 -5.06 -18.24 -21.00
CA ALA A 26 -4.53 -17.31 -20.02
C ALA A 26 -5.55 -17.08 -18.89
N MET A 27 -6.81 -16.83 -19.24
CA MET A 27 -7.90 -16.66 -18.27
C MET A 27 -8.09 -17.91 -17.40
N SER A 28 -8.07 -19.10 -17.99
CA SER A 28 -8.16 -20.35 -17.25
C SER A 28 -6.98 -20.53 -16.27
N VAL A 29 -5.75 -20.24 -16.70
CA VAL A 29 -4.56 -20.35 -15.83
C VAL A 29 -4.61 -19.34 -14.69
N ILE A 30 -5.08 -18.11 -14.94
CA ILE A 30 -5.18 -17.04 -13.95
C ILE A 30 -6.28 -17.39 -12.93
N ALA A 31 -7.51 -17.65 -13.39
CA ALA A 31 -8.68 -17.80 -12.53
C ALA A 31 -8.75 -19.17 -11.83
N SER A 32 -8.26 -20.26 -12.49
CA SER A 32 -8.56 -21.62 -12.04
C SER A 32 -7.34 -22.51 -11.79
N ARG A 33 -6.12 -21.97 -11.79
CA ARG A 33 -4.91 -22.79 -11.61
C ARG A 33 -3.82 -22.20 -10.73
N ALA A 34 -3.27 -21.04 -11.11
CA ALA A 34 -1.99 -20.57 -10.58
C ALA A 34 -2.11 -19.63 -9.38
N LEU A 35 -3.20 -18.87 -9.30
CA LEU A 35 -3.39 -17.84 -8.27
C LEU A 35 -4.27 -18.34 -7.13
N PRO A 36 -3.98 -17.90 -5.87
CA PRO A 36 -4.81 -18.19 -4.71
C PRO A 36 -6.02 -17.26 -4.65
N ASP A 37 -7.11 -17.71 -4.04
CA ASP A 37 -8.20 -16.83 -3.61
C ASP A 37 -7.77 -16.08 -2.35
N VAL A 38 -8.11 -14.79 -2.25
CA VAL A 38 -7.72 -13.94 -1.11
C VAL A 38 -8.35 -14.40 0.20
N ARG A 39 -9.53 -15.04 0.15
CA ARG A 39 -10.35 -15.43 1.30
C ARG A 39 -9.77 -16.63 2.05
N ASP A 40 -9.35 -17.70 1.34
CA ASP A 40 -8.82 -18.93 1.94
C ASP A 40 -7.34 -19.19 1.66
N GLY A 41 -6.72 -18.39 0.77
CA GLY A 41 -5.30 -18.50 0.43
C GLY A 41 -4.91 -19.76 -0.33
N LEU A 42 -5.87 -20.48 -0.90
CA LEU A 42 -5.64 -21.75 -1.55
C LEU A 42 -5.78 -21.64 -3.08
N LYS A 43 -4.94 -22.39 -3.77
CA LYS A 43 -5.13 -22.67 -5.18
C LYS A 43 -6.24 -23.72 -5.35
N PRO A 44 -6.94 -23.78 -6.49
CA PRO A 44 -8.01 -24.76 -6.70
C PRO A 44 -7.60 -26.21 -6.40
N VAL A 45 -6.42 -26.64 -6.84
CA VAL A 45 -5.93 -28.01 -6.57
C VAL A 45 -5.77 -28.28 -5.08
N GLN A 46 -5.25 -27.33 -4.30
CA GLN A 46 -5.08 -27.46 -2.86
C GLN A 46 -6.42 -27.56 -2.15
N ARG A 47 -7.37 -26.69 -2.50
CA ARG A 47 -8.74 -26.69 -1.95
C ARG A 47 -9.44 -28.01 -2.22
N ARG A 48 -9.34 -28.53 -3.45
CA ARG A 48 -9.94 -29.82 -3.86
C ARG A 48 -9.33 -31.02 -3.13
N VAL A 49 -8.01 -31.03 -2.92
CA VAL A 49 -7.33 -32.06 -2.13
C VAL A 49 -7.82 -32.08 -0.69
N LEU A 50 -7.85 -30.91 -0.03
CA LEU A 50 -8.31 -30.82 1.36
C LEU A 50 -9.79 -31.19 1.49
N TYR A 51 -10.63 -30.76 0.56
CA TYR A 51 -12.05 -31.11 0.55
C TYR A 51 -12.27 -32.61 0.32
N SER A 52 -11.58 -33.24 -0.63
CA SER A 52 -11.60 -34.70 -0.83
C SER A 52 -11.18 -35.48 0.43
N MET A 53 -10.17 -34.99 1.14
CA MET A 53 -9.75 -35.60 2.42
C MET A 53 -10.83 -35.51 3.51
N VAL A 54 -11.63 -34.45 3.51
CA VAL A 54 -12.80 -34.33 4.42
C VAL A 54 -13.89 -35.35 4.06
N GLU A 55 -14.26 -35.38 2.79
CA GLU A 55 -15.27 -36.34 2.29
C GLU A 55 -14.87 -37.80 2.56
N LEU A 56 -13.60 -38.12 2.43
CA LEU A 56 -13.05 -39.40 2.83
C LEU A 56 -13.06 -39.64 4.35
N GLY A 57 -13.38 -38.60 5.15
CA GLY A 57 -13.30 -38.64 6.61
C GLY A 57 -11.87 -38.89 7.11
N ASN A 58 -10.86 -38.35 6.40
CA ASN A 58 -9.45 -38.56 6.70
C ASN A 58 -8.92 -37.48 7.68
N THR A 59 -9.52 -37.47 8.87
CA THR A 59 -9.28 -36.48 9.94
C THR A 59 -8.05 -36.84 10.79
N PRO A 60 -7.48 -35.92 11.59
CA PRO A 60 -6.28 -36.15 12.39
C PRO A 60 -6.42 -37.24 13.48
N ASP A 61 -7.64 -37.56 13.89
CA ASP A 61 -7.97 -38.60 14.89
C ASP A 61 -7.98 -40.02 14.29
N LYS A 62 -7.95 -40.13 12.96
CA LYS A 62 -7.99 -41.37 12.22
C LYS A 62 -6.62 -41.79 11.71
N PRO A 63 -6.44 -43.10 11.39
CA PRO A 63 -5.20 -43.56 10.74
C PRO A 63 -4.94 -42.86 9.42
N HIS A 64 -3.66 -42.71 9.07
CA HIS A 64 -3.24 -42.23 7.76
C HIS A 64 -3.78 -43.15 6.65
N ARG A 65 -4.06 -42.54 5.48
CA ARG A 65 -4.47 -43.26 4.27
C ARG A 65 -3.40 -43.16 3.20
N LYS A 66 -3.28 -44.14 2.33
CA LYS A 66 -2.38 -44.10 1.16
C LYS A 66 -2.66 -42.85 0.33
N CYS A 67 -1.60 -42.11 0.00
CA CYS A 67 -1.73 -40.92 -0.86
C CYS A 67 -2.37 -41.25 -2.21
N ALA A 68 -2.12 -42.45 -2.75
CA ALA A 68 -2.74 -42.91 -3.99
C ALA A 68 -4.28 -42.90 -3.93
N ARG A 69 -4.88 -43.21 -2.77
CA ARG A 69 -6.33 -43.13 -2.60
C ARG A 69 -6.84 -41.71 -2.58
N ILE A 70 -6.14 -40.82 -1.88
CA ILE A 70 -6.51 -39.38 -1.81
C ILE A 70 -6.42 -38.73 -3.20
N VAL A 71 -5.32 -39.00 -3.91
CA VAL A 71 -5.09 -38.48 -5.28
C VAL A 71 -6.14 -39.02 -6.24
N GLY A 72 -6.45 -40.34 -6.18
CA GLY A 72 -7.46 -40.97 -7.02
C GLY A 72 -8.86 -40.43 -6.79
N ASP A 73 -9.27 -40.19 -5.54
CA ASP A 73 -10.57 -39.59 -5.20
C ASP A 73 -10.65 -38.13 -5.67
N THR A 74 -9.62 -37.34 -5.42
CA THR A 74 -9.54 -35.96 -5.88
C THR A 74 -9.60 -35.85 -7.40
N MET A 75 -8.85 -36.70 -8.11
CA MET A 75 -8.81 -36.71 -9.57
C MET A 75 -10.15 -37.16 -10.18
N GLY A 76 -10.75 -38.13 -9.61
CA GLY A 76 -12.01 -38.71 -10.12
C GLY A 76 -13.22 -37.84 -9.90
N LYS A 77 -13.24 -37.04 -8.80
CA LYS A 77 -14.41 -36.26 -8.43
C LYS A 77 -14.28 -34.77 -8.71
N TYR A 78 -13.08 -34.15 -8.52
CA TYR A 78 -12.96 -32.70 -8.46
C TYR A 78 -11.92 -32.11 -9.40
N HIS A 79 -10.79 -32.78 -9.66
CA HIS A 79 -9.67 -32.18 -10.37
C HIS A 79 -9.24 -33.00 -11.60
N PRO A 80 -9.77 -32.71 -12.81
CA PRO A 80 -9.55 -33.51 -14.03
C PRO A 80 -8.18 -33.24 -14.65
N HIS A 81 -7.10 -33.42 -13.89
CA HIS A 81 -5.72 -33.24 -14.32
C HIS A 81 -4.83 -34.41 -13.88
N GLY A 82 -3.58 -34.43 -14.33
CA GLY A 82 -2.65 -35.51 -14.05
C GLY A 82 -2.42 -35.77 -12.55
N ASP A 83 -2.35 -37.02 -12.16
CA ASP A 83 -2.13 -37.50 -10.80
C ASP A 83 -0.85 -36.96 -10.16
N SER A 84 0.21 -36.76 -10.94
CA SER A 84 1.48 -36.18 -10.50
C SER A 84 1.32 -34.75 -10.02
N SER A 85 0.44 -33.96 -10.65
CA SER A 85 0.15 -32.56 -10.24
C SER A 85 -0.58 -32.53 -8.90
N ILE A 86 -1.58 -33.38 -8.72
CA ILE A 86 -2.35 -33.52 -7.48
C ILE A 86 -1.46 -34.00 -6.34
N TYR A 87 -0.66 -35.04 -6.61
CA TYR A 87 0.28 -35.56 -5.63
C TYR A 87 1.34 -34.55 -5.25
N GLY A 88 1.88 -33.81 -6.21
CA GLY A 88 2.83 -32.69 -5.93
C GLY A 88 2.25 -31.63 -5.01
N ALA A 89 0.98 -31.25 -5.19
CA ALA A 89 0.29 -30.31 -4.31
C ALA A 89 0.08 -30.90 -2.90
N LEU A 90 -0.32 -32.16 -2.79
CA LEU A 90 -0.44 -32.88 -1.52
C LEU A 90 0.89 -32.94 -0.77
N VAL A 91 1.97 -33.29 -1.47
CA VAL A 91 3.33 -33.35 -0.92
C VAL A 91 3.78 -31.98 -0.40
N ASN A 92 3.60 -30.93 -1.19
CA ASN A 92 3.98 -29.58 -0.77
C ASN A 92 3.27 -29.14 0.51
N MET A 93 1.97 -29.46 0.66
CA MET A 93 1.20 -29.15 1.87
C MET A 93 1.64 -29.93 3.12
N ALA A 94 2.42 -31.01 2.95
CA ALA A 94 2.94 -31.83 4.05
C ALA A 94 4.39 -31.48 4.43
N GLN A 95 5.09 -30.67 3.63
CA GLN A 95 6.50 -30.32 3.85
C GLN A 95 6.65 -29.16 4.84
N ASP A 96 7.35 -29.37 5.95
CA ASP A 96 7.56 -28.40 7.01
C ASP A 96 8.59 -27.29 6.67
N TRP A 97 9.35 -27.46 5.58
CA TRP A 97 10.23 -26.45 5.01
C TRP A 97 9.56 -25.63 3.89
N SER A 98 8.39 -26.07 3.40
CA SER A 98 7.61 -25.36 2.38
C SER A 98 6.46 -24.57 2.98
N MET A 99 5.79 -25.13 3.99
CA MET A 99 4.63 -24.53 4.66
C MET A 99 5.01 -24.10 6.07
N ARG A 100 4.66 -22.86 6.45
CA ARG A 100 4.90 -22.39 7.83
C ARG A 100 4.06 -23.16 8.85
N TYR A 101 2.82 -23.50 8.47
CA TYR A 101 1.93 -24.42 9.19
C TYR A 101 1.42 -25.47 8.21
N THR A 102 1.88 -26.69 8.32
CA THR A 102 1.53 -27.79 7.40
C THR A 102 0.04 -28.09 7.44
N LEU A 103 -0.57 -28.21 6.26
CA LEU A 103 -2.00 -28.54 6.13
C LEU A 103 -2.26 -30.04 6.05
N VAL A 104 -1.24 -30.82 5.73
CA VAL A 104 -1.29 -32.27 5.62
C VAL A 104 -0.28 -32.89 6.59
N ASP A 105 -0.69 -33.89 7.33
CA ASP A 105 0.16 -34.75 8.17
C ASP A 105 0.56 -35.98 7.36
N GLY A 106 1.83 -35.97 6.90
CA GLY A 106 2.40 -37.02 6.04
C GLY A 106 3.16 -38.09 6.82
N HIS A 107 3.04 -39.33 6.40
CA HIS A 107 3.81 -40.44 6.91
C HIS A 107 4.56 -41.16 5.79
N GLY A 108 5.87 -41.25 5.89
CA GLY A 108 6.77 -41.79 4.88
C GLY A 108 7.77 -40.73 4.35
N ASN A 109 8.28 -40.96 3.14
CA ASN A 109 9.22 -40.03 2.51
C ASN A 109 8.47 -39.01 1.63
N PHE A 110 8.39 -37.75 2.09
CA PHE A 110 7.81 -36.62 1.37
C PHE A 110 8.87 -35.68 0.74
N GLY A 111 10.09 -36.20 0.53
CA GLY A 111 11.20 -35.42 -0.01
C GLY A 111 12.11 -34.84 1.09
N SER A 112 13.06 -34.00 0.69
CA SER A 112 14.00 -33.33 1.59
C SER A 112 14.35 -31.92 1.11
N VAL A 113 15.00 -31.13 1.96
CA VAL A 113 15.55 -29.79 1.64
C VAL A 113 16.65 -29.88 0.56
N ASP A 114 17.22 -31.06 0.33
CA ASP A 114 18.18 -31.34 -0.74
C ASP A 114 17.54 -31.37 -2.14
N GLY A 115 16.22 -31.33 -2.20
CA GLY A 115 15.47 -31.37 -3.44
C GLY A 115 15.16 -32.79 -3.90
N ASP A 116 15.34 -33.77 -3.05
CA ASP A 116 14.89 -35.13 -3.32
C ASP A 116 13.36 -35.14 -3.46
N GLY A 117 12.87 -35.84 -4.45
CA GLY A 117 11.44 -36.07 -4.67
C GLY A 117 10.81 -36.95 -3.58
N ALA A 118 9.52 -36.78 -3.37
CA ALA A 118 8.75 -37.70 -2.53
C ALA A 118 8.75 -39.11 -3.13
N ALA A 119 8.65 -40.13 -2.28
CA ALA A 119 8.44 -41.48 -2.71
C ALA A 119 7.10 -41.64 -3.47
N ALA A 120 6.96 -42.63 -4.33
CA ALA A 120 5.73 -42.83 -5.08
C ALA A 120 4.51 -42.94 -4.15
N MET A 121 3.37 -42.36 -4.58
CA MET A 121 2.13 -42.21 -3.77
C MET A 121 1.55 -43.52 -3.22
N ARG A 122 1.97 -44.68 -3.76
CA ARG A 122 1.59 -46.00 -3.24
C ARG A 122 2.32 -46.37 -1.93
N TYR A 123 3.44 -45.73 -1.63
CA TYR A 123 4.21 -45.97 -0.41
C TYR A 123 3.90 -44.94 0.69
N THR A 124 3.65 -43.68 0.33
CA THR A 124 3.36 -42.59 1.27
C THR A 124 1.93 -42.61 1.76
N GLU A 125 1.70 -42.13 2.97
CA GLU A 125 0.39 -42.01 3.60
C GLU A 125 0.19 -40.61 4.13
N ALA A 126 -1.06 -40.15 4.18
CA ALA A 126 -1.38 -38.79 4.64
C ALA A 126 -2.74 -38.74 5.33
N ARG A 127 -2.93 -37.70 6.14
CA ARG A 127 -4.20 -37.28 6.71
C ARG A 127 -4.21 -35.77 6.90
N LEU A 128 -5.36 -35.17 7.19
CA LEU A 128 -5.45 -33.77 7.52
C LEU A 128 -4.63 -33.45 8.78
N SER A 129 -3.95 -32.32 8.81
CA SER A 129 -3.34 -31.80 10.03
C SER A 129 -4.41 -31.20 10.96
N LYS A 130 -4.06 -30.97 12.23
CA LYS A 130 -5.02 -30.39 13.19
C LYS A 130 -5.44 -28.98 12.81
N ILE A 131 -4.53 -28.15 12.28
CA ILE A 131 -4.84 -26.77 11.89
C ILE A 131 -5.71 -26.70 10.63
N SER A 132 -5.58 -27.66 9.70
CA SER A 132 -6.42 -27.68 8.49
C SER A 132 -7.89 -27.91 8.79
N LEU A 133 -8.24 -28.50 9.94
CA LEU A 133 -9.64 -28.57 10.37
C LEU A 133 -10.25 -27.17 10.59
N GLU A 134 -9.45 -26.18 10.98
CA GLU A 134 -9.95 -24.81 11.16
C GLU A 134 -10.23 -24.11 9.81
N LEU A 135 -9.61 -24.56 8.71
CA LEU A 135 -9.96 -24.08 7.36
C LEU A 135 -11.33 -24.58 6.89
N ILE A 136 -11.74 -25.76 7.34
CA ILE A 136 -12.88 -26.51 6.81
C ILE A 136 -14.06 -26.50 7.79
N LYS A 137 -13.83 -26.07 9.02
CA LYS A 137 -14.83 -26.11 10.09
C LYS A 137 -16.12 -25.41 9.66
N ASP A 138 -17.24 -26.03 10.00
CA ASP A 138 -18.59 -25.54 9.67
C ASP A 138 -18.96 -25.48 8.18
N ILE A 139 -18.20 -26.13 7.28
CA ILE A 139 -18.49 -26.18 5.84
C ILE A 139 -19.88 -26.77 5.54
N GLY A 140 -20.36 -27.70 6.37
CA GLY A 140 -21.69 -28.31 6.27
C GLY A 140 -22.84 -27.42 6.75
N LYS A 141 -22.58 -26.20 7.23
CA LYS A 141 -23.56 -25.24 7.71
C LYS A 141 -23.88 -24.13 6.70
N ASN A 142 -23.75 -24.38 5.42
CA ASN A 142 -24.00 -23.43 4.33
C ASN A 142 -23.18 -22.12 4.46
N THR A 143 -21.97 -22.22 4.99
CA THR A 143 -21.07 -21.09 5.24
C THR A 143 -20.41 -20.54 3.98
N VAL A 144 -20.29 -21.36 2.94
CA VAL A 144 -19.69 -21.03 1.63
C VAL A 144 -20.57 -21.57 0.51
N ASP A 145 -20.37 -21.04 -0.69
CA ASP A 145 -21.08 -21.47 -1.87
C ASP A 145 -20.43 -22.72 -2.47
N PHE A 146 -21.25 -23.55 -3.07
CA PHE A 146 -20.86 -24.77 -3.79
C PHE A 146 -21.22 -24.62 -5.25
N GLU A 147 -20.33 -25.09 -6.11
CA GLU A 147 -20.54 -25.18 -7.56
C GLU A 147 -20.49 -26.63 -8.02
N PRO A 148 -21.11 -26.98 -9.18
CA PRO A 148 -20.91 -28.31 -9.77
C PRO A 148 -19.45 -28.52 -10.12
N ASN A 149 -18.99 -29.79 -9.98
CA ASN A 149 -17.69 -30.20 -10.48
C ASN A 149 -17.66 -30.25 -12.03
N PHE A 150 -16.55 -30.68 -12.63
CA PHE A 150 -16.32 -30.69 -14.08
C PHE A 150 -17.30 -31.54 -14.90
N ASP A 151 -17.94 -32.56 -14.30
CA ASP A 151 -18.91 -33.47 -14.94
C ASP A 151 -20.33 -33.34 -14.36
N GLU A 152 -20.56 -32.38 -13.49
CA GLU A 152 -21.83 -32.04 -12.83
C GLU A 152 -22.41 -33.16 -11.94
N THR A 153 -21.59 -34.18 -11.60
CA THR A 153 -22.02 -35.30 -10.75
C THR A 153 -21.89 -35.02 -9.26
N GLU A 154 -20.93 -34.16 -8.90
CA GLU A 154 -20.63 -33.78 -7.51
C GLU A 154 -20.62 -32.27 -7.35
N LYS A 155 -20.54 -31.79 -6.10
CA LYS A 155 -20.41 -30.39 -5.78
C LYS A 155 -19.10 -30.13 -5.06
N GLU A 156 -18.45 -29.05 -5.42
CA GLU A 156 -17.23 -28.59 -4.75
C GLU A 156 -17.38 -27.18 -4.17
N PRO A 157 -16.71 -26.84 -3.07
CA PRO A 157 -16.78 -25.51 -2.50
C PRO A 157 -15.97 -24.52 -3.35
N THR A 158 -16.54 -23.35 -3.61
CA THR A 158 -15.85 -22.26 -4.32
C THR A 158 -14.68 -21.70 -3.50
N VAL A 159 -14.82 -21.73 -2.17
CA VAL A 159 -13.84 -21.27 -1.18
C VAL A 159 -14.05 -22.04 0.12
N LEU A 160 -13.04 -22.17 0.97
CA LEU A 160 -13.20 -22.75 2.31
C LEU A 160 -13.58 -21.67 3.35
N PRO A 161 -14.25 -22.04 4.46
CA PRO A 161 -14.59 -21.10 5.54
C PRO A 161 -13.38 -20.39 6.16
N SER A 162 -12.23 -21.03 6.23
CA SER A 162 -10.90 -20.46 6.57
C SER A 162 -10.90 -19.59 7.83
N ARG A 163 -11.07 -20.18 9.01
CA ARG A 163 -11.16 -19.44 10.28
C ARG A 163 -9.89 -18.71 10.72
N TYR A 164 -8.81 -18.77 9.95
CA TYR A 164 -7.59 -17.98 10.11
C TYR A 164 -7.09 -17.52 8.72
N PRO A 165 -6.34 -16.40 8.63
CA PRO A 165 -5.93 -15.82 7.36
C PRO A 165 -4.79 -16.61 6.69
N ASN A 166 -5.11 -17.77 6.15
CA ASN A 166 -4.17 -18.75 5.62
C ASN A 166 -3.27 -18.18 4.51
N LEU A 167 -3.78 -17.25 3.70
CA LEU A 167 -2.99 -16.63 2.62
C LEU A 167 -1.71 -15.96 3.15
N LEU A 168 -1.83 -15.20 4.23
CA LEU A 168 -0.66 -14.57 4.87
C LEU A 168 0.13 -15.55 5.73
N VAL A 169 -0.55 -16.43 6.43
CA VAL A 169 0.09 -17.36 7.38
C VAL A 169 1.01 -18.35 6.66
N ASN A 170 0.55 -18.98 5.59
CA ASN A 170 1.34 -19.95 4.82
C ASN A 170 2.00 -19.36 3.56
N GLY A 171 1.53 -18.20 3.11
CA GLY A 171 1.99 -17.65 1.85
C GLY A 171 1.63 -18.51 0.64
N THR A 172 2.10 -18.13 -0.53
CA THR A 172 1.95 -18.91 -1.76
C THR A 172 2.87 -18.39 -2.85
N THR A 173 3.26 -19.27 -3.76
CA THR A 173 3.98 -18.90 -4.99
C THR A 173 3.24 -19.45 -6.19
N GLY A 174 3.15 -18.69 -7.28
CA GLY A 174 2.47 -19.15 -8.50
C GLY A 174 2.84 -18.32 -9.71
N ILE A 175 2.96 -18.99 -10.85
CA ILE A 175 3.28 -18.37 -12.13
C ILE A 175 2.06 -18.54 -13.03
N ALA A 176 1.42 -17.44 -13.38
CA ALA A 176 0.33 -17.38 -14.34
C ALA A 176 0.81 -16.77 -15.67
N VAL A 177 -0.11 -16.61 -16.62
CA VAL A 177 0.22 -15.96 -17.90
C VAL A 177 0.27 -14.43 -17.69
N GLY A 178 1.42 -13.85 -17.93
CA GLY A 178 1.65 -12.40 -17.81
C GLY A 178 1.76 -11.87 -16.39
N MET A 179 1.62 -12.71 -15.35
CA MET A 179 1.72 -12.31 -13.95
C MET A 179 2.18 -13.45 -13.06
N ALA A 180 2.70 -13.11 -11.89
CA ALA A 180 3.13 -14.07 -10.89
C ALA A 180 2.73 -13.58 -9.49
N THR A 181 2.49 -14.52 -8.59
CA THR A 181 2.32 -14.26 -7.16
C THR A 181 3.47 -14.87 -6.38
N ASN A 182 3.91 -14.17 -5.35
CA ASN A 182 4.94 -14.64 -4.43
C ASN A 182 4.72 -13.99 -3.06
N ILE A 183 3.80 -14.55 -2.30
CA ILE A 183 3.40 -14.07 -0.98
C ILE A 183 4.18 -14.83 0.07
N PRO A 184 4.98 -14.17 0.91
CA PRO A 184 5.75 -14.85 1.95
C PRO A 184 4.85 -15.33 3.10
N PRO A 185 5.24 -16.40 3.80
CA PRO A 185 4.56 -16.85 5.01
C PRO A 185 4.84 -15.90 6.19
N HIS A 186 3.93 -15.94 7.19
CA HIS A 186 4.00 -15.10 8.38
C HIS A 186 3.68 -15.88 9.66
N ASN A 187 4.05 -15.32 10.80
CA ASN A 187 3.70 -15.89 12.09
C ASN A 187 2.19 -15.75 12.37
N LEU A 188 1.55 -16.85 12.79
CA LEU A 188 0.11 -16.89 13.05
C LEU A 188 -0.34 -15.86 14.10
N ARG A 189 0.40 -15.72 15.21
CA ARG A 189 0.06 -14.78 16.28
C ARG A 189 0.11 -13.33 15.79
N GLU A 190 1.13 -12.97 15.01
CA GLU A 190 1.27 -11.61 14.47
C GLU A 190 0.11 -11.27 13.51
N VAL A 191 -0.22 -12.17 12.60
CA VAL A 191 -1.29 -11.95 11.63
C VAL A 191 -2.66 -11.90 12.31
N VAL A 192 -2.91 -12.79 13.28
CA VAL A 192 -4.14 -12.77 14.07
C VAL A 192 -4.25 -11.47 14.87
N ASN A 193 -3.18 -11.02 15.51
CA ASN A 193 -3.17 -9.76 16.25
C ASN A 193 -3.47 -8.56 15.33
N ALA A 194 -3.03 -8.60 14.07
CA ALA A 194 -3.36 -7.56 13.10
C ALA A 194 -4.85 -7.59 12.70
N VAL A 195 -5.44 -8.78 12.54
CA VAL A 195 -6.90 -8.93 12.32
C VAL A 195 -7.68 -8.43 13.54
N VAL A 196 -7.23 -8.76 14.75
CA VAL A 196 -7.84 -8.28 16.00
C VAL A 196 -7.77 -6.76 16.08
N ARG A 197 -6.66 -6.14 15.72
CA ARG A 197 -6.52 -4.68 15.66
C ARG A 197 -7.53 -4.06 14.68
N LEU A 198 -7.69 -4.67 13.50
CA LEU A 198 -8.67 -4.25 12.51
C LEU A 198 -10.11 -4.32 13.09
N ILE A 199 -10.45 -5.44 13.76
CA ILE A 199 -11.75 -5.64 14.39
C ILE A 199 -11.99 -4.63 15.52
N ASP A 200 -11.00 -4.41 16.38
CA ASP A 200 -11.12 -3.47 17.51
C ASP A 200 -11.35 -2.04 17.01
N ASN A 201 -10.65 -1.62 15.96
CA ASN A 201 -10.86 -0.32 15.32
C ASN A 201 -12.24 -0.21 14.67
N ASP A 202 -12.72 -1.27 13.98
CA ASP A 202 -14.08 -1.31 13.40
C ASP A 202 -15.17 -1.19 14.51
N ILE A 203 -14.99 -1.87 15.65
CA ILE A 203 -15.92 -1.78 16.78
C ILE A 203 -15.94 -0.37 17.38
N GLU A 204 -14.80 0.31 17.42
CA GLU A 204 -14.65 1.68 17.94
C GLU A 204 -14.97 2.77 16.89
N ASP A 205 -15.39 2.38 15.67
CA ASP A 205 -15.64 3.26 14.53
C ASP A 205 -14.40 4.12 14.14
N LYS A 206 -13.21 3.56 14.29
CA LYS A 206 -11.92 4.18 13.92
C LYS A 206 -11.40 3.66 12.58
N GLU A 207 -10.79 4.54 11.79
CA GLU A 207 -10.10 4.14 10.55
C GLU A 207 -8.75 3.50 10.91
N THR A 208 -8.52 2.26 10.45
CA THR A 208 -7.24 1.57 10.64
C THR A 208 -6.23 2.04 9.61
N THR A 209 -5.07 2.48 10.08
CA THR A 209 -3.95 2.86 9.20
C THR A 209 -3.08 1.66 8.87
N ILE A 210 -2.44 1.69 7.70
CA ILE A 210 -1.54 0.60 7.30
C ILE A 210 -0.30 0.53 8.21
N ASP A 211 0.13 1.65 8.75
CA ASP A 211 1.31 1.72 9.63
C ASP A 211 1.05 1.04 10.97
N GLU A 212 -0.16 1.15 11.53
CA GLU A 212 -0.56 0.38 12.72
C GLU A 212 -0.48 -1.14 12.49
N LEU A 213 -0.83 -1.61 11.29
CA LEU A 213 -0.74 -3.03 10.95
C LEU A 213 0.71 -3.48 10.74
N ILE A 214 1.58 -2.61 10.19
CA ILE A 214 3.01 -2.86 10.04
C ILE A 214 3.71 -3.00 11.40
N ASP A 215 3.27 -2.24 12.40
CA ASP A 215 3.82 -2.33 13.75
C ASP A 215 3.47 -3.66 14.43
N VAL A 216 2.34 -4.27 14.07
CA VAL A 216 1.89 -5.56 14.60
C VAL A 216 2.51 -6.73 13.83
N VAL A 217 2.44 -6.71 12.49
CA VAL A 217 3.04 -7.73 11.62
C VAL A 217 4.47 -7.31 11.29
N LYS A 218 5.41 -7.77 12.10
CA LYS A 218 6.82 -7.34 12.02
C LYS A 218 7.49 -7.67 10.68
N GLY A 219 7.10 -8.77 10.05
CA GLY A 219 7.67 -9.21 8.78
C GLY A 219 7.35 -10.67 8.46
N PRO A 220 7.76 -11.17 7.30
CA PRO A 220 7.67 -12.59 6.96
C PRO A 220 8.32 -13.49 8.01
N ASP A 221 7.78 -14.69 8.15
CA ASP A 221 8.29 -15.73 9.07
C ASP A 221 8.42 -17.05 8.30
N PHE A 222 9.62 -17.28 7.77
CA PHE A 222 9.88 -18.42 6.91
C PHE A 222 10.01 -19.72 7.70
N PRO A 223 9.50 -20.86 7.18
CA PRO A 223 9.59 -22.14 7.86
C PRO A 223 11.03 -22.62 8.06
N THR A 224 11.96 -22.20 7.20
CA THR A 224 13.40 -22.53 7.26
C THR A 224 14.20 -21.60 8.15
N GLY A 225 13.58 -20.62 8.83
CA GLY A 225 14.28 -19.64 9.67
C GLY A 225 15.02 -18.59 8.86
N GLY A 226 16.28 -18.36 9.17
CA GLY A 226 17.09 -17.33 8.54
C GLY A 226 16.96 -15.95 9.17
N ILE A 227 17.72 -14.99 8.67
CA ILE A 227 17.74 -13.61 9.15
C ILE A 227 17.32 -12.68 8.02
N ILE A 228 16.24 -11.92 8.22
CA ILE A 228 15.86 -10.84 7.31
C ILE A 228 16.75 -9.63 7.61
N LEU A 229 17.35 -9.04 6.59
CA LEU A 229 18.21 -7.87 6.70
C LEU A 229 17.41 -6.60 6.45
N GLY A 230 17.20 -5.83 7.51
CA GLY A 230 16.50 -4.55 7.49
C GLY A 230 14.98 -4.66 7.36
N THR A 231 14.28 -3.54 7.51
CA THR A 231 12.81 -3.44 7.51
C THR A 231 12.24 -2.67 6.32
N SER A 232 13.08 -1.96 5.56
CA SER A 232 12.64 -1.12 4.44
C SER A 232 11.88 -1.90 3.37
N GLY A 233 12.43 -3.06 2.95
CA GLY A 233 11.77 -3.94 1.98
C GLY A 233 10.46 -4.54 2.48
N ILE A 234 10.33 -4.80 3.78
CA ILE A 234 9.10 -5.26 4.42
C ILE A 234 8.03 -4.16 4.35
N LYS A 235 8.39 -2.95 4.78
CA LYS A 235 7.48 -1.79 4.76
C LYS A 235 7.00 -1.45 3.35
N GLU A 236 7.91 -1.51 2.37
CA GLU A 236 7.56 -1.33 0.96
C GLU A 236 6.56 -2.40 0.48
N ALA A 237 6.84 -3.68 0.76
CA ALA A 237 5.97 -4.79 0.40
C ALA A 237 4.58 -4.67 1.01
N TYR A 238 4.48 -4.28 2.27
CA TYR A 238 3.21 -4.15 2.97
C TYR A 238 2.39 -2.94 2.51
N ARG A 239 3.04 -1.83 2.14
CA ARG A 239 2.35 -0.62 1.64
C ARG A 239 1.90 -0.74 0.19
N THR A 240 2.70 -1.40 -0.65
CA THR A 240 2.48 -1.40 -2.11
C THR A 240 2.04 -2.75 -2.68
N GLY A 241 2.13 -3.82 -1.90
CA GLY A 241 1.98 -5.21 -2.37
C GLY A 241 3.18 -5.74 -3.13
N ARG A 242 4.27 -4.97 -3.25
CA ARG A 242 5.52 -5.38 -3.90
C ARG A 242 6.71 -4.90 -3.09
N GLY A 243 7.74 -5.75 -2.98
CA GLY A 243 8.97 -5.38 -2.26
C GLY A 243 10.06 -6.41 -2.43
N LYS A 244 11.26 -6.08 -1.98
CA LYS A 244 12.42 -6.96 -2.02
C LYS A 244 12.95 -7.13 -0.61
N ILE A 245 12.91 -8.36 -0.11
CA ILE A 245 13.34 -8.70 1.24
C ILE A 245 14.61 -9.54 1.14
N ARG A 246 15.70 -9.04 1.71
CA ARG A 246 16.96 -9.81 1.76
C ARG A 246 16.92 -10.76 2.95
N VAL A 247 17.23 -12.04 2.67
CA VAL A 247 17.26 -13.09 3.67
C VAL A 247 18.65 -13.71 3.67
N ARG A 248 19.21 -13.88 4.82
CA ARG A 248 20.55 -14.45 5.04
C ARG A 248 20.46 -15.72 5.87
N ALA A 249 21.30 -16.69 5.57
CA ALA A 249 21.48 -17.91 6.34
C ALA A 249 21.98 -17.60 7.77
N VAL A 250 21.58 -18.42 8.73
CA VAL A 250 22.18 -18.38 10.07
C VAL A 250 23.51 -19.11 10.03
N THR A 251 24.58 -18.40 10.40
CA THR A 251 25.95 -18.92 10.32
C THR A 251 26.72 -18.62 11.58
N ASN A 252 27.54 -19.57 12.02
CA ASN A 252 28.43 -19.44 13.15
C ASN A 252 29.88 -19.75 12.75
N ILE A 253 30.85 -19.00 13.29
CA ILE A 253 32.27 -19.29 13.12
C ILE A 253 32.74 -20.00 14.38
N GLU A 254 33.14 -21.26 14.23
CA GLU A 254 33.61 -22.10 15.33
C GLU A 254 35.11 -22.32 15.21
N PRO A 255 35.90 -22.08 16.29
CA PRO A 255 37.31 -22.42 16.32
C PRO A 255 37.51 -23.94 16.43
N MET A 256 38.56 -24.46 15.79
CA MET A 256 38.94 -25.87 15.83
C MET A 256 40.21 -26.06 16.65
N GLU A 257 40.41 -27.26 17.20
CA GLU A 257 41.57 -27.58 18.07
C GLU A 257 42.95 -27.28 17.44
N ASN A 258 43.07 -27.28 16.13
CA ASN A 258 44.33 -27.01 15.41
C ASN A 258 44.57 -25.53 15.05
N GLY A 259 43.86 -24.59 15.65
CA GLY A 259 43.92 -23.16 15.32
C GLY A 259 43.34 -22.80 13.94
N LYS A 260 42.61 -23.72 13.32
CA LYS A 260 41.74 -23.47 12.16
C LYS A 260 40.38 -22.97 12.60
N ASN A 261 39.63 -22.40 11.70
CA ASN A 261 38.21 -22.05 11.91
C ASN A 261 37.33 -22.79 10.91
N ARG A 262 36.10 -23.03 11.31
CA ARG A 262 35.07 -23.53 10.43
C ARG A 262 33.86 -22.63 10.44
N ILE A 263 33.21 -22.47 9.30
CA ILE A 263 31.90 -21.81 9.18
C ILE A 263 30.83 -22.89 9.21
N VAL A 264 29.91 -22.78 10.12
CA VAL A 264 28.77 -23.69 10.27
C VAL A 264 27.50 -22.94 9.89
N VAL A 265 26.74 -23.53 8.98
CA VAL A 265 25.43 -23.01 8.54
C VAL A 265 24.34 -23.88 9.14
N THR A 266 23.45 -23.30 9.90
CA THR A 266 22.37 -24.00 10.61
C THR A 266 20.99 -23.74 10.02
N GLU A 267 20.79 -22.63 9.30
CA GLU A 267 19.54 -22.29 8.65
C GLU A 267 19.81 -21.68 7.28
N LEU A 268 18.93 -21.91 6.32
CA LEU A 268 19.03 -21.37 4.95
C LEU A 268 17.87 -20.44 4.62
N PRO A 269 18.10 -19.49 3.70
CA PRO A 269 17.01 -18.71 3.15
C PRO A 269 15.93 -19.58 2.53
N TYR A 270 14.70 -19.13 2.60
CA TYR A 270 13.53 -19.86 2.12
C TYR A 270 13.63 -20.17 0.62
N ASN A 271 13.21 -21.38 0.24
CA ASN A 271 13.29 -21.92 -1.13
C ASN A 271 14.71 -22.18 -1.67
N VAL A 272 15.73 -22.15 -0.84
CA VAL A 272 17.09 -22.54 -1.25
C VAL A 272 17.28 -24.05 -1.17
N ASN A 273 17.76 -24.64 -2.24
CA ASN A 273 18.14 -26.05 -2.30
C ASN A 273 19.53 -26.26 -1.69
N LYS A 274 19.62 -27.05 -0.60
CA LYS A 274 20.85 -27.26 0.16
C LYS A 274 21.95 -27.96 -0.67
N ALA A 275 21.61 -29.00 -1.42
CA ALA A 275 22.59 -29.74 -2.22
C ALA A 275 23.21 -28.87 -3.33
N ARG A 276 22.38 -28.12 -4.06
CA ARG A 276 22.86 -27.19 -5.10
C ARG A 276 23.69 -26.05 -4.52
N LEU A 277 23.37 -25.60 -3.31
CA LEU A 277 24.17 -24.59 -2.62
C LEU A 277 25.56 -25.14 -2.29
N ILE A 278 25.66 -26.37 -1.78
CA ILE A 278 26.92 -27.04 -1.48
C ILE A 278 27.75 -27.23 -2.75
N GLU A 279 27.14 -27.70 -3.83
CA GLU A 279 27.79 -27.79 -5.14
C GLU A 279 28.32 -26.43 -5.62
N LYS A 280 27.53 -25.37 -5.47
CA LYS A 280 27.95 -24.02 -5.85
C LYS A 280 29.12 -23.50 -5.04
N ILE A 281 29.19 -23.79 -3.75
CA ILE A 281 30.34 -23.44 -2.90
C ILE A 281 31.58 -24.20 -3.39
N ALA A 282 31.46 -25.49 -3.69
CA ALA A 282 32.56 -26.30 -4.22
C ALA A 282 33.09 -25.80 -5.58
N GLU A 283 32.17 -25.39 -6.50
CA GLU A 283 32.55 -24.77 -7.77
C GLU A 283 33.34 -23.48 -7.58
N LEU A 284 32.86 -22.58 -6.70
CA LEU A 284 33.55 -21.31 -6.42
C LEU A 284 34.93 -21.50 -5.85
N HIS A 285 35.12 -22.53 -5.03
CA HIS A 285 36.46 -22.93 -4.54
C HIS A 285 37.34 -23.45 -5.67
N LYS A 286 36.80 -24.37 -6.50
CA LYS A 286 37.52 -24.93 -7.66
C LYS A 286 37.94 -23.85 -8.67
N ASP A 287 37.07 -22.88 -8.92
CA ASP A 287 37.30 -21.74 -9.80
C ASP A 287 38.21 -20.67 -9.20
N LYS A 288 38.73 -20.86 -7.96
CA LYS A 288 39.52 -19.92 -7.19
C LYS A 288 38.91 -18.55 -6.96
N LYS A 289 37.57 -18.46 -7.02
CA LYS A 289 36.83 -17.24 -6.69
C LYS A 289 36.72 -17.04 -5.18
N ILE A 290 36.72 -18.15 -4.42
CA ILE A 290 36.79 -18.18 -2.99
C ILE A 290 38.00 -19.08 -2.60
N ASP A 291 39.05 -18.48 -2.08
CA ASP A 291 40.20 -19.22 -1.59
C ASP A 291 40.11 -19.45 -0.07
N GLY A 292 40.83 -20.42 0.43
CA GLY A 292 40.93 -20.70 1.86
C GLY A 292 40.03 -21.78 2.40
N ILE A 293 39.17 -22.40 1.60
CA ILE A 293 38.34 -23.56 1.97
C ILE A 293 39.26 -24.81 1.93
N THR A 294 39.24 -25.63 2.96
CA THR A 294 39.97 -26.91 3.03
C THR A 294 39.06 -28.11 2.92
N ASP A 295 37.84 -28.01 3.41
CA ASP A 295 36.87 -29.10 3.37
C ASP A 295 35.43 -28.54 3.39
N LEU A 296 34.52 -29.26 2.78
CA LEU A 296 33.11 -28.92 2.71
C LEU A 296 32.27 -30.17 2.94
N ARG A 297 31.49 -30.21 4.02
CA ARG A 297 30.72 -31.38 4.43
C ARG A 297 29.27 -30.98 4.75
N ASP A 298 28.39 -31.90 4.47
CA ASP A 298 27.01 -31.89 4.97
C ASP A 298 26.92 -32.81 6.19
N GLU A 299 26.73 -32.26 7.36
CA GLU A 299 26.56 -32.96 8.63
C GLU A 299 25.08 -32.92 9.10
N THR A 300 24.13 -32.61 8.21
CA THR A 300 22.70 -32.55 8.51
C THR A 300 22.21 -33.87 9.06
N SER A 301 21.55 -33.86 10.20
CA SER A 301 21.01 -35.04 10.89
C SER A 301 19.58 -34.79 11.39
N ARG A 302 19.06 -35.71 12.20
CA ARG A 302 17.77 -35.54 12.88
C ARG A 302 17.78 -34.39 13.91
N GLU A 303 18.93 -33.97 14.35
CA GLU A 303 19.13 -32.85 15.28
C GLU A 303 19.02 -31.49 14.61
N GLY A 304 19.11 -31.42 13.28
CA GLY A 304 18.98 -30.20 12.51
C GLY A 304 19.92 -30.12 11.30
N MET A 305 19.78 -29.04 10.57
CA MET A 305 20.63 -28.72 9.42
C MET A 305 22.01 -28.27 9.91
N ARG A 306 23.06 -28.83 9.27
CA ARG A 306 24.44 -28.45 9.58
C ARG A 306 25.32 -28.60 8.34
N ILE A 307 25.66 -27.50 7.69
CA ILE A 307 26.67 -27.45 6.61
C ILE A 307 27.97 -26.92 7.22
N VAL A 308 29.07 -27.61 7.02
CA VAL A 308 30.36 -27.24 7.58
C VAL A 308 31.34 -26.92 6.47
N VAL A 309 31.93 -25.72 6.55
CA VAL A 309 32.99 -25.23 5.66
C VAL A 309 34.26 -25.02 6.49
N GLU A 310 35.25 -25.89 6.34
CA GLU A 310 36.51 -25.76 7.04
C GLU A 310 37.48 -24.83 6.30
N LEU A 311 38.17 -23.99 7.04
CA LEU A 311 39.06 -22.98 6.50
C LEU A 311 40.54 -23.24 6.83
N ARG A 312 41.44 -22.74 5.97
CA ARG A 312 42.92 -22.70 6.28
C ARG A 312 43.18 -21.75 7.46
N ARG A 313 44.35 -21.95 8.13
CA ARG A 313 44.72 -21.12 9.29
C ARG A 313 45.00 -19.65 8.95
N ASP A 314 45.49 -19.40 7.73
CA ASP A 314 45.92 -18.08 7.24
C ASP A 314 44.80 -17.20 6.71
N VAL A 315 43.58 -17.66 6.76
CA VAL A 315 42.41 -16.99 6.15
C VAL A 315 41.52 -16.39 7.23
N ASN A 316 41.10 -15.16 7.02
CA ASN A 316 40.09 -14.53 7.88
C ASN A 316 38.67 -15.11 7.57
N PRO A 317 38.04 -15.78 8.56
CA PRO A 317 36.76 -16.43 8.37
C PRO A 317 35.63 -15.46 7.93
N SER A 318 35.66 -14.23 8.45
CA SER A 318 34.63 -13.21 8.12
C SER A 318 34.72 -12.76 6.65
N VAL A 319 35.93 -12.71 6.07
CA VAL A 319 36.14 -12.37 4.66
C VAL A 319 35.56 -13.47 3.77
N VAL A 320 35.86 -14.75 4.10
CA VAL A 320 35.32 -15.89 3.35
C VAL A 320 33.83 -15.94 3.47
N LEU A 321 33.26 -15.73 4.65
CA LEU A 321 31.82 -15.69 4.88
C LEU A 321 31.13 -14.60 4.06
N ASN A 322 31.71 -13.38 3.99
CA ASN A 322 31.19 -12.31 3.17
C ASN A 322 31.23 -12.62 1.66
N LEU A 323 32.29 -13.30 1.21
CA LEU A 323 32.37 -13.79 -0.18
C LEU A 323 31.32 -14.85 -0.46
N LEU A 324 31.05 -15.75 0.49
CA LEU A 324 29.98 -16.74 0.39
C LEU A 324 28.60 -16.08 0.29
N PHE A 325 28.29 -15.09 1.13
CA PHE A 325 27.07 -14.31 1.04
C PHE A 325 26.91 -13.56 -0.31
N LYS A 326 28.02 -13.06 -0.84
CA LYS A 326 28.01 -12.31 -2.12
C LYS A 326 27.79 -13.20 -3.35
N HIS A 327 28.31 -14.43 -3.34
CA HIS A 327 28.39 -15.29 -4.52
C HIS A 327 27.50 -16.53 -4.47
N THR A 328 26.81 -16.78 -3.38
CA THR A 328 25.94 -17.96 -3.19
C THR A 328 24.58 -17.57 -2.64
N GLN A 329 23.66 -18.52 -2.61
CA GLN A 329 22.33 -18.36 -2.02
C GLN A 329 22.32 -18.46 -0.48
N LEU A 330 23.48 -18.39 0.19
CA LEU A 330 23.52 -18.13 1.63
C LEU A 330 22.93 -16.74 1.99
N GLN A 331 22.89 -15.85 1.03
CA GLN A 331 22.09 -14.63 1.09
C GLN A 331 21.33 -14.51 -0.23
N ASP A 332 20.02 -14.39 -0.15
CA ASP A 332 19.14 -14.27 -1.32
C ASP A 332 18.09 -13.18 -1.11
N THR A 333 17.46 -12.76 -2.19
CA THR A 333 16.42 -11.75 -2.15
C THR A 333 15.07 -12.37 -2.47
N PHE A 334 14.15 -12.35 -1.52
CA PHE A 334 12.77 -12.73 -1.73
C PHE A 334 11.99 -11.57 -2.33
N GLY A 335 11.58 -11.70 -3.58
CA GLY A 335 10.75 -10.70 -4.27
C GLY A 335 9.29 -10.87 -3.92
N VAL A 336 8.73 -10.00 -3.09
CA VAL A 336 7.32 -10.03 -2.70
C VAL A 336 6.44 -9.52 -3.83
N ILE A 337 5.40 -10.28 -4.16
CA ILE A 337 4.31 -9.91 -5.07
C ILE A 337 3.01 -10.44 -4.46
N ASN A 338 2.27 -9.58 -3.80
CA ASN A 338 1.01 -9.94 -3.13
C ASN A 338 -0.16 -9.92 -4.13
N LEU A 339 -0.11 -10.82 -5.10
CA LEU A 339 -1.15 -10.97 -6.11
C LEU A 339 -2.09 -12.11 -5.71
N ALA A 340 -3.39 -11.83 -5.58
CA ALA A 340 -4.41 -12.81 -5.27
C ALA A 340 -5.69 -12.54 -6.06
N LEU A 341 -6.59 -13.51 -6.13
CA LEU A 341 -7.90 -13.36 -6.74
C LEU A 341 -8.88 -12.74 -5.73
N VAL A 342 -9.51 -11.64 -6.15
CA VAL A 342 -10.59 -10.97 -5.44
C VAL A 342 -11.82 -11.04 -6.34
N ASN A 343 -12.81 -11.84 -5.96
CA ASN A 343 -14.01 -12.10 -6.79
C ASN A 343 -13.68 -12.56 -8.22
N GLY A 344 -12.66 -13.44 -8.35
CA GLY A 344 -12.19 -13.96 -9.65
C GLY A 344 -11.23 -13.02 -10.42
N GLU A 345 -10.99 -11.81 -9.97
CA GLU A 345 -10.06 -10.85 -10.61
C GLU A 345 -8.70 -10.81 -9.91
N PRO A 346 -7.59 -10.88 -10.64
CA PRO A 346 -6.26 -10.79 -10.05
C PRO A 346 -5.94 -9.35 -9.64
N LYS A 347 -5.60 -9.12 -8.36
CA LYS A 347 -5.26 -7.81 -7.79
C LYS A 347 -3.99 -7.90 -6.96
N VAL A 348 -3.12 -6.89 -7.10
CA VAL A 348 -1.98 -6.72 -6.18
C VAL A 348 -2.48 -5.97 -4.96
N LEU A 349 -2.32 -6.57 -3.79
CA LEU A 349 -2.93 -6.13 -2.55
C LEU A 349 -1.85 -5.70 -1.55
N ASN A 350 -2.09 -4.63 -0.82
CA ASN A 350 -1.30 -4.23 0.33
C ASN A 350 -1.70 -5.04 1.58
N LEU A 351 -1.01 -4.87 2.69
CA LEU A 351 -1.30 -5.64 3.91
C LEU A 351 -2.73 -5.38 4.44
N TYR A 352 -3.18 -4.13 4.42
CA TYR A 352 -4.54 -3.78 4.84
C TYR A 352 -5.60 -4.47 3.98
N ASP A 353 -5.45 -4.42 2.66
CA ASP A 353 -6.41 -5.04 1.75
C ASP A 353 -6.50 -6.56 1.96
N LEU A 354 -5.36 -7.25 2.15
CA LEU A 354 -5.32 -8.69 2.42
C LEU A 354 -6.10 -9.06 3.68
N LEU A 355 -5.89 -8.32 4.77
CA LEU A 355 -6.57 -8.56 6.04
C LEU A 355 -8.04 -8.17 5.99
N ASN A 356 -8.38 -7.09 5.30
CA ASN A 356 -9.75 -6.61 5.17
C ASN A 356 -10.61 -7.56 4.33
N TYR A 357 -10.12 -8.07 3.20
CA TYR A 357 -10.86 -9.06 2.41
C TYR A 357 -11.06 -10.37 3.19
N TYR A 358 -10.09 -10.77 3.99
CA TYR A 358 -10.24 -11.89 4.90
C TYR A 358 -11.33 -11.61 5.95
N LEU A 359 -11.35 -10.45 6.58
CA LEU A 359 -12.35 -10.07 7.58
C LEU A 359 -13.76 -10.02 6.98
N ILE A 360 -13.92 -9.47 5.78
CA ILE A 360 -15.19 -9.46 5.05
C ILE A 360 -15.69 -10.90 4.82
N HIS A 361 -14.80 -11.80 4.42
CA HIS A 361 -15.14 -13.22 4.28
C HIS A 361 -15.57 -13.84 5.60
N GLN A 362 -14.88 -13.55 6.71
CA GLN A 362 -15.26 -14.07 8.02
C GLN A 362 -16.62 -13.52 8.50
N LYS A 363 -16.92 -12.25 8.23
CA LYS A 363 -18.25 -11.67 8.50
C LYS A 363 -19.34 -12.47 7.77
N ASP A 364 -19.15 -12.81 6.50
CA ASP A 364 -20.10 -13.63 5.74
C ASP A 364 -20.23 -15.06 6.28
N VAL A 365 -19.11 -15.74 6.51
CA VAL A 365 -19.06 -17.12 7.04
C VAL A 365 -19.78 -17.22 8.38
N VAL A 366 -19.48 -16.32 9.33
CA VAL A 366 -20.08 -16.34 10.67
C VAL A 366 -21.56 -15.96 10.62
N THR A 367 -21.96 -15.01 9.77
CA THR A 367 -23.37 -14.67 9.56
C THR A 367 -24.16 -15.87 9.03
N ARG A 368 -23.66 -16.53 7.98
CA ARG A 368 -24.31 -17.72 7.38
C ARG A 368 -24.38 -18.89 8.35
N ARG A 369 -23.31 -19.15 9.09
CA ARG A 369 -23.28 -20.16 10.17
C ARG A 369 -24.31 -19.85 11.25
N THR A 370 -24.33 -18.63 11.75
CA THR A 370 -25.25 -18.20 12.80
C THR A 370 -26.70 -18.32 12.36
N LYS A 371 -26.99 -17.98 11.10
CA LYS A 371 -28.32 -18.15 10.52
C LYS A 371 -28.70 -19.63 10.43
N PHE A 372 -27.80 -20.48 9.96
CA PHE A 372 -28.05 -21.92 9.89
C PHE A 372 -28.32 -22.52 11.29
N ASP A 373 -27.51 -22.15 12.28
CA ASP A 373 -27.68 -22.63 13.66
C ASP A 373 -29.00 -22.08 14.28
N LEU A 374 -29.40 -20.85 13.95
CA LEU A 374 -30.67 -20.23 14.33
C LEU A 374 -31.84 -21.02 13.74
N ASP A 375 -31.85 -21.22 12.42
CA ASP A 375 -32.91 -21.93 11.71
C ASP A 375 -33.09 -23.36 12.30
N LYS A 376 -31.99 -24.02 12.60
CA LYS A 376 -31.98 -25.36 13.24
C LYS A 376 -32.50 -25.32 14.68
N ALA A 377 -32.12 -24.32 15.47
CA ALA A 377 -32.56 -24.17 16.84
C ALA A 377 -34.07 -23.82 16.91
N GLU A 378 -34.55 -22.93 16.03
CA GLU A 378 -35.97 -22.60 15.91
C GLU A 378 -36.80 -23.80 15.47
N ALA A 379 -36.36 -24.56 14.48
CA ALA A 379 -37.04 -25.80 14.07
C ALA A 379 -37.10 -26.83 15.20
N ARG A 380 -36.02 -26.97 15.99
CA ARG A 380 -36.03 -27.88 17.15
C ARG A 380 -36.93 -27.37 18.28
N ALA A 381 -36.88 -26.07 18.59
CA ALA A 381 -37.74 -25.47 19.62
C ALA A 381 -39.21 -25.61 19.24
N HIS A 382 -39.58 -25.44 17.99
CA HIS A 382 -40.92 -25.65 17.48
C HIS A 382 -41.43 -27.10 17.73
N ILE A 383 -40.58 -28.09 17.47
CA ILE A 383 -40.92 -29.48 17.71
C ILE A 383 -41.07 -29.73 19.24
N VAL A 384 -40.14 -29.24 20.05
CA VAL A 384 -40.17 -29.44 21.51
C VAL A 384 -41.39 -28.77 22.12
N GLU A 385 -41.80 -27.61 21.65
CA GLU A 385 -43.04 -26.93 22.08
C GLU A 385 -44.26 -27.80 21.82
N GLY A 386 -44.36 -28.39 20.63
CA GLY A 386 -45.45 -29.33 20.30
C GLY A 386 -45.46 -30.58 21.20
N LEU A 387 -44.29 -31.11 21.55
CA LEU A 387 -44.17 -32.25 22.48
C LEU A 387 -44.56 -31.90 23.92
N ILE A 388 -44.29 -30.69 24.40
CA ILE A 388 -44.73 -30.19 25.70
C ILE A 388 -46.25 -30.08 25.73
N ILE A 389 -46.88 -29.48 24.67
CA ILE A 389 -48.35 -29.40 24.55
C ILE A 389 -48.98 -30.79 24.58
N ALA A 390 -48.37 -31.75 23.91
CA ALA A 390 -48.82 -33.12 23.87
C ALA A 390 -48.71 -33.82 25.25
N GLN A 391 -47.66 -33.53 26.03
CA GLN A 391 -47.49 -34.11 27.38
C GLN A 391 -48.46 -33.46 28.38
N ASP A 392 -48.77 -32.18 28.24
CA ASP A 392 -49.75 -31.50 29.07
C ASP A 392 -51.16 -32.06 28.88
N ASN A 393 -51.45 -32.66 27.70
CA ASN A 393 -52.74 -33.22 27.33
C ASN A 393 -52.64 -34.70 26.94
N ILE A 394 -51.81 -35.46 27.63
CA ILE A 394 -51.39 -36.80 27.20
C ILE A 394 -52.53 -37.78 27.03
N ASP A 395 -53.50 -37.76 27.93
CA ASP A 395 -54.66 -38.70 27.91
C ASP A 395 -55.52 -38.43 26.65
N GLU A 396 -55.74 -37.16 26.28
CA GLU A 396 -56.48 -36.78 25.09
C GLU A 396 -55.70 -37.11 23.80
N VAL A 397 -54.40 -36.92 23.78
CA VAL A 397 -53.53 -37.30 22.66
C VAL A 397 -53.55 -38.79 22.43
N ILE A 398 -53.42 -39.58 23.49
CA ILE A 398 -53.52 -41.06 23.38
C ILE A 398 -54.87 -41.50 22.86
N SER A 399 -55.95 -40.88 23.34
CA SER A 399 -57.32 -41.15 22.88
C SER A 399 -57.47 -40.89 21.39
N ILE A 400 -57.01 -39.71 20.92
CA ILE A 400 -57.05 -39.33 19.47
C ILE A 400 -56.25 -40.34 18.63
N ILE A 401 -55.04 -40.68 19.02
CA ILE A 401 -54.17 -41.63 18.27
C ILE A 401 -54.82 -43.00 18.21
N ARG A 402 -55.35 -43.54 19.33
CA ARG A 402 -55.99 -44.85 19.38
C ARG A 402 -57.28 -44.91 18.59
N SER A 403 -58.05 -43.83 18.51
CA SER A 403 -59.34 -43.81 17.80
C SER A 403 -59.17 -43.50 16.29
N SER A 404 -57.94 -43.20 15.82
CA SER A 404 -57.63 -42.97 14.43
C SER A 404 -57.26 -44.28 13.70
N GLN A 405 -57.76 -44.44 12.48
CA GLN A 405 -57.48 -45.64 11.66
C GLN A 405 -56.13 -45.55 10.90
N THR A 406 -55.62 -44.38 10.68
CA THR A 406 -54.39 -44.15 9.96
C THR A 406 -53.58 -43.08 10.65
N THR A 407 -52.22 -43.12 10.48
CA THR A 407 -51.27 -42.08 10.98
C THR A 407 -51.66 -40.70 10.48
N GLN A 408 -52.02 -40.56 9.25
CA GLN A 408 -52.45 -39.28 8.65
C GLN A 408 -53.74 -38.75 9.31
N GLN A 409 -54.67 -39.56 9.59
CA GLN A 409 -55.91 -39.18 10.30
C GLN A 409 -55.60 -38.71 11.74
N ALA A 410 -54.70 -39.40 12.44
CA ALA A 410 -54.26 -38.99 13.75
C ALA A 410 -53.58 -37.63 13.73
N LYS A 411 -52.70 -37.37 12.78
CA LYS A 411 -52.03 -36.06 12.59
C LYS A 411 -53.09 -34.94 12.35
N THR A 412 -53.97 -35.11 11.41
CA THR A 412 -55.01 -34.11 11.09
C THR A 412 -55.83 -33.73 12.34
N ARG A 413 -56.28 -34.73 13.08
CA ARG A 413 -57.06 -34.52 14.31
C ARG A 413 -56.27 -33.86 15.43
N LEU A 414 -54.96 -34.14 15.57
CA LEU A 414 -54.08 -33.46 16.52
C LEU A 414 -53.85 -31.99 16.11
N MET A 415 -53.67 -31.74 14.83
CA MET A 415 -53.51 -30.38 14.28
C MET A 415 -54.77 -29.53 14.52
N GLU A 416 -55.95 -30.07 14.23
CA GLU A 416 -57.23 -29.40 14.44
C GLU A 416 -57.55 -29.15 15.92
N ARG A 417 -57.20 -30.11 16.79
CA ARG A 417 -57.53 -30.01 18.20
C ARG A 417 -56.61 -29.10 19.01
N PHE A 418 -55.32 -29.12 18.74
CA PHE A 418 -54.30 -28.40 19.52
C PHE A 418 -53.65 -27.24 18.78
N GLY A 419 -54.03 -26.98 17.49
CA GLY A 419 -53.45 -25.92 16.68
C GLY A 419 -52.00 -26.22 16.28
N LEU A 420 -51.57 -27.51 16.19
CA LEU A 420 -50.23 -27.94 15.92
C LEU A 420 -49.88 -27.89 14.43
N SER A 421 -48.61 -27.75 14.12
CA SER A 421 -48.10 -27.89 12.73
C SER A 421 -48.02 -29.40 12.33
N ASP A 422 -47.83 -29.64 11.02
CA ASP A 422 -47.61 -31.01 10.51
C ASP A 422 -46.37 -31.68 11.13
N GLU A 423 -45.27 -30.91 11.25
CA GLU A 423 -44.02 -31.39 11.86
C GLU A 423 -44.19 -31.71 13.34
N GLN A 424 -44.88 -30.86 14.10
CA GLN A 424 -45.20 -31.13 15.53
C GLN A 424 -46.08 -32.34 15.68
N SER A 425 -47.14 -32.49 14.88
CA SER A 425 -48.04 -33.63 14.89
C SER A 425 -47.36 -34.92 14.49
N GLN A 426 -46.42 -34.90 13.53
CA GLN A 426 -45.60 -36.05 13.17
C GLN A 426 -44.72 -36.47 14.33
N ALA A 427 -44.04 -35.51 14.99
CA ALA A 427 -43.18 -35.79 16.15
C ALA A 427 -43.95 -36.40 17.33
N ILE A 428 -45.19 -35.98 17.56
CA ILE A 428 -46.08 -36.54 18.58
C ILE A 428 -46.46 -38.00 18.25
N VAL A 429 -46.82 -38.26 16.99
CA VAL A 429 -47.20 -39.64 16.59
C VAL A 429 -45.99 -40.61 16.64
N ASP A 430 -44.79 -40.12 16.36
CA ASP A 430 -43.54 -40.89 16.39
C ASP A 430 -42.98 -41.01 17.84
N MET A 431 -43.63 -40.41 18.84
CA MET A 431 -43.16 -40.38 20.20
C MET A 431 -43.15 -41.77 20.82
N ARG A 432 -42.05 -42.13 21.44
CA ARG A 432 -41.89 -43.42 22.13
C ARG A 432 -42.56 -43.41 23.50
N LEU A 433 -43.13 -44.57 23.94
CA LEU A 433 -43.81 -44.69 25.22
C LEU A 433 -42.98 -44.22 26.45
N LYS A 434 -41.65 -44.37 26.41
CA LYS A 434 -40.77 -43.88 27.49
C LYS A 434 -40.81 -42.33 27.65
N ALA A 435 -41.14 -41.61 26.60
CA ALA A 435 -41.21 -40.17 26.65
C ALA A 435 -42.42 -39.64 27.43
N LEU A 436 -43.33 -40.52 27.85
CA LEU A 436 -44.51 -40.16 28.66
C LEU A 436 -44.23 -40.07 30.16
N THR A 437 -43.00 -40.32 30.61
CA THR A 437 -42.62 -40.22 32.02
C THR A 437 -42.41 -38.77 32.48
N GLY A 438 -42.72 -38.42 33.74
CA GLY A 438 -42.55 -37.08 34.30
C GLY A 438 -41.07 -36.56 34.20
N LEU A 439 -40.10 -37.48 34.34
CA LEU A 439 -38.67 -37.14 34.19
C LEU A 439 -38.32 -36.65 32.75
N GLU A 440 -38.93 -37.20 31.71
CA GLU A 440 -38.72 -36.76 30.32
C GLU A 440 -39.39 -35.39 30.06
N ARG A 441 -40.50 -35.08 30.74
CA ARG A 441 -41.13 -33.76 30.69
C ARG A 441 -40.18 -32.67 31.20
N GLU A 442 -39.57 -32.86 32.38
CA GLU A 442 -38.61 -31.92 32.93
C GLU A 442 -37.42 -31.70 32.00
N LYS A 443 -36.98 -32.74 31.27
CA LYS A 443 -35.93 -32.62 30.27
C LYS A 443 -36.36 -31.82 29.05
N LEU A 444 -37.59 -32.00 28.56
CA LEU A 444 -38.09 -31.21 27.43
C LEU A 444 -38.27 -29.74 27.78
N GLU A 445 -38.75 -29.45 28.97
CA GLU A 445 -38.86 -28.06 29.47
C GLU A 445 -37.48 -27.41 29.62
N ALA A 446 -36.49 -28.14 30.13
CA ALA A 446 -35.12 -27.67 30.22
C ALA A 446 -34.49 -27.45 28.84
N GLU A 447 -34.68 -28.41 27.90
CA GLU A 447 -34.22 -28.30 26.50
C GLU A 447 -34.86 -27.08 25.83
N TYR A 448 -36.17 -26.84 25.99
CA TYR A 448 -36.86 -25.68 25.42
C TYR A 448 -36.29 -24.35 25.92
N LYS A 449 -36.05 -24.27 27.24
CA LYS A 449 -35.49 -23.07 27.85
C LYS A 449 -34.07 -22.81 27.35
N GLU A 450 -33.24 -23.82 27.18
CA GLU A 450 -31.90 -23.72 26.62
C GLU A 450 -31.94 -23.26 25.17
N LEU A 451 -32.82 -23.87 24.36
CA LEU A 451 -33.02 -23.50 22.93
C LEU A 451 -33.48 -22.04 22.80
N MET A 452 -34.42 -21.59 23.64
CA MET A 452 -34.88 -20.19 23.61
C MET A 452 -33.78 -19.20 23.98
N ALA A 453 -32.92 -19.55 24.95
CA ALA A 453 -31.76 -18.73 25.29
C ALA A 453 -30.74 -18.69 24.12
N GLN A 454 -30.48 -19.82 23.49
CA GLN A 454 -29.61 -19.92 22.31
C GLN A 454 -30.16 -19.10 21.14
N ILE A 455 -31.48 -19.23 20.83
CA ILE A 455 -32.16 -18.45 19.78
C ILE A 455 -31.99 -16.95 20.04
N ALA A 456 -32.23 -16.51 21.30
CA ALA A 456 -32.08 -15.10 21.66
C ALA A 456 -30.65 -14.60 21.44
N GLN A 457 -29.64 -15.39 21.80
CA GLN A 457 -28.23 -15.08 21.59
C GLN A 457 -27.91 -15.00 20.09
N LEU A 458 -28.31 -15.99 19.27
CA LEU A 458 -28.06 -16.02 17.84
C LEU A 458 -28.72 -14.83 17.12
N LYS A 459 -29.95 -14.50 17.49
CA LYS A 459 -30.66 -13.29 16.98
C LYS A 459 -29.92 -12.00 17.35
N ALA A 460 -29.39 -11.90 18.56
CA ALA A 460 -28.63 -10.73 18.99
C ALA A 460 -27.32 -10.56 18.23
N ILE A 461 -26.64 -11.65 17.84
CA ILE A 461 -25.44 -11.62 16.99
C ILE A 461 -25.78 -11.15 15.59
N LEU A 462 -26.87 -11.64 15.01
CA LEU A 462 -27.29 -11.26 13.65
C LEU A 462 -27.80 -9.80 13.55
N ALA A 463 -28.33 -9.26 14.64
CA ALA A 463 -28.88 -7.90 14.68
C ALA A 463 -27.81 -6.81 14.91
N ASP A 464 -26.61 -7.18 15.35
CA ASP A 464 -25.57 -6.23 15.76
C ASP A 464 -24.20 -6.65 15.20
N GLU A 465 -23.70 -5.85 14.23
CA GLU A 465 -22.41 -6.11 13.59
C GLU A 465 -21.24 -6.09 14.58
N LYS A 466 -21.30 -5.26 15.63
CA LYS A 466 -20.27 -5.22 16.67
C LYS A 466 -20.21 -6.52 17.49
N LYS A 467 -21.37 -7.15 17.71
CA LYS A 467 -21.41 -8.47 18.37
C LYS A 467 -20.89 -9.57 17.44
N LEU A 468 -21.21 -9.49 16.15
CA LEU A 468 -20.68 -10.42 15.14
C LEU A 468 -19.15 -10.34 15.11
N LEU A 469 -18.59 -9.13 15.06
CA LEU A 469 -17.15 -8.88 15.14
C LEU A 469 -16.54 -9.41 16.43
N GLY A 470 -17.22 -9.27 17.56
CA GLY A 470 -16.80 -9.84 18.85
C GLY A 470 -16.65 -11.36 18.79
N VAL A 471 -17.60 -12.06 18.17
CA VAL A 471 -17.52 -13.53 17.96
C VAL A 471 -16.32 -13.91 17.10
N ILE A 472 -16.11 -13.21 15.98
CA ILE A 472 -14.95 -13.45 15.11
C ILE A 472 -13.65 -13.24 15.87
N ARG A 473 -13.57 -12.16 16.65
CA ARG A 473 -12.42 -11.82 17.48
C ARG A 473 -12.06 -12.94 18.47
N GLU A 474 -13.03 -13.40 19.23
CA GLU A 474 -12.82 -14.49 20.21
C GLU A 474 -12.37 -15.79 19.56
N GLU A 475 -12.99 -16.15 18.44
CA GLU A 475 -12.68 -17.37 17.73
C GLU A 475 -11.27 -17.36 17.10
N ILE A 476 -10.84 -16.24 16.51
CA ILE A 476 -9.51 -16.15 15.91
C ILE A 476 -8.40 -16.11 16.96
N ILE A 477 -8.63 -15.47 18.10
CA ILE A 477 -7.71 -15.49 19.25
C ILE A 477 -7.54 -16.92 19.77
N ALA A 478 -8.62 -17.67 19.95
CA ALA A 478 -8.55 -19.06 20.38
C ALA A 478 -7.74 -19.95 19.42
N ILE A 479 -7.76 -19.67 18.11
CA ILE A 479 -6.92 -20.37 17.12
C ILE A 479 -5.45 -19.97 17.30
N ALA A 480 -5.14 -18.69 17.48
CA ALA A 480 -3.78 -18.23 17.73
C ALA A 480 -3.18 -18.80 19.03
N ASP A 481 -3.98 -18.90 20.07
CA ASP A 481 -3.55 -19.50 21.35
C ASP A 481 -3.29 -21.00 21.23
N LYS A 482 -4.10 -21.70 20.44
CA LYS A 482 -4.01 -23.16 20.27
C LYS A 482 -2.89 -23.59 19.34
N TYR A 483 -2.63 -22.86 18.25
CA TYR A 483 -1.72 -23.26 17.18
C TYR A 483 -0.53 -22.33 16.99
N GLY A 484 -0.55 -21.14 17.58
CA GLY A 484 0.52 -20.15 17.46
C GLY A 484 1.80 -20.61 18.15
N ASP A 485 2.90 -20.40 17.47
CA ASP A 485 4.27 -20.65 17.93
C ASP A 485 5.11 -19.37 17.88
N ASP A 486 6.36 -19.48 18.29
CA ASP A 486 7.29 -18.37 18.23
C ASP A 486 7.82 -18.16 16.80
N ARG A 487 8.24 -16.94 16.51
CA ARG A 487 8.85 -16.58 15.23
C ARG A 487 10.12 -17.41 14.98
N LYS A 488 10.23 -17.98 13.79
CA LYS A 488 11.41 -18.73 13.33
C LYS A 488 12.47 -17.84 12.68
N THR A 489 12.01 -16.84 11.87
CA THR A 489 12.91 -15.94 11.14
C THR A 489 13.25 -14.72 12.00
N GLU A 490 14.50 -14.45 12.20
CA GLU A 490 14.98 -13.25 12.89
C GLU A 490 14.95 -12.03 11.95
N ILE A 491 14.69 -10.84 12.49
CA ILE A 491 14.81 -9.57 11.77
C ILE A 491 16.03 -8.87 12.33
N GLY A 492 17.10 -8.89 11.54
CA GLY A 492 18.39 -8.30 11.89
C GLY A 492 18.55 -6.88 11.33
N TYR A 493 19.56 -6.21 11.84
CA TYR A 493 20.00 -4.92 11.29
C TYR A 493 20.64 -5.14 9.91
N ASP A 494 20.32 -4.28 8.96
CA ASP A 494 21.00 -4.25 7.68
C ASP A 494 22.02 -3.10 7.67
N GLU A 495 23.27 -3.43 7.50
CA GLU A 495 24.33 -2.42 7.30
C GLU A 495 24.09 -1.55 6.06
N TYR A 496 23.18 -1.99 5.15
CA TYR A 496 22.74 -1.28 3.95
C TYR A 496 21.29 -0.75 4.05
N ASP A 497 20.66 -0.83 5.22
CA ASP A 497 19.35 -0.22 5.48
C ASP A 497 19.49 1.28 5.79
N MET A 498 20.54 1.89 5.25
CA MET A 498 20.53 3.30 4.94
C MET A 498 19.40 3.52 3.95
N SER A 499 18.46 4.36 4.28
CA SER A 499 17.44 4.79 3.32
C SER A 499 18.18 5.28 2.06
N MET A 500 17.58 5.18 0.89
CA MET A 500 18.18 5.81 -0.32
C MET A 500 18.56 7.28 -0.02
N GLU A 501 17.90 7.86 0.95
CA GLU A 501 18.13 9.19 1.46
C GLU A 501 19.48 9.32 2.22
N ASP A 502 19.85 8.31 3.03
CA ASP A 502 21.13 8.31 3.78
C ASP A 502 22.34 8.00 2.88
N LEU A 503 22.12 7.42 1.70
CA LEU A 503 23.16 7.16 0.70
C LEU A 503 23.41 8.38 -0.22
N ILE A 504 22.48 9.32 -0.26
CA ILE A 504 22.63 10.56 -1.04
C ILE A 504 23.17 11.63 -0.10
N PRO A 505 24.38 12.17 -0.35
CA PRO A 505 24.89 13.25 0.48
C PRO A 505 23.92 14.43 0.46
N GLU A 506 23.66 15.02 1.61
CA GLU A 506 22.89 16.24 1.68
C GLU A 506 23.71 17.36 1.04
N THR A 507 23.33 17.78 -0.15
CA THR A 507 24.00 18.81 -0.93
C THR A 507 23.05 19.94 -1.24
N ASN A 508 23.60 21.16 -1.25
CA ASN A 508 22.86 22.32 -1.72
C ASN A 508 22.64 22.21 -3.21
N THR A 509 21.40 22.35 -3.64
CA THR A 509 20.99 22.16 -5.03
C THR A 509 20.13 23.31 -5.51
N VAL A 510 20.31 23.65 -6.78
CA VAL A 510 19.46 24.61 -7.48
C VAL A 510 18.48 23.84 -8.36
N ILE A 511 17.20 24.10 -8.16
CA ILE A 511 16.13 23.52 -8.96
C ILE A 511 15.56 24.60 -9.86
N THR A 512 15.50 24.35 -11.16
CA THR A 512 14.90 25.25 -12.13
C THR A 512 13.73 24.59 -12.82
N MET A 513 12.65 25.36 -12.99
CA MET A 513 11.45 24.92 -13.69
C MET A 513 11.06 25.91 -14.78
N THR A 514 10.68 25.41 -15.95
CA THR A 514 10.22 26.23 -17.08
C THR A 514 8.69 26.32 -17.13
N LYS A 515 8.18 27.27 -17.92
CA LYS A 515 6.74 27.48 -18.11
C LYS A 515 6.02 26.26 -18.71
N VAL A 516 6.68 25.53 -19.60
CA VAL A 516 6.13 24.32 -20.23
C VAL A 516 6.20 23.13 -19.28
N GLY A 517 6.97 23.23 -18.20
CA GLY A 517 7.05 22.20 -17.15
C GLY A 517 8.28 21.29 -17.27
N TYR A 518 9.39 21.75 -17.85
CA TYR A 518 10.68 21.09 -17.69
C TYR A 518 11.32 21.45 -16.37
N ILE A 519 11.82 20.48 -15.65
CA ILE A 519 12.46 20.62 -14.35
C ILE A 519 13.82 19.92 -14.34
N LYS A 520 14.77 20.51 -13.64
CA LYS A 520 16.08 19.87 -13.40
C LYS A 520 16.67 20.32 -12.07
N ARG A 521 17.58 19.52 -11.56
CA ARG A 521 18.40 19.77 -10.40
C ARG A 521 19.85 19.99 -10.82
N MET A 522 20.54 20.93 -10.18
CA MET A 522 21.96 21.23 -10.43
C MET A 522 22.67 21.45 -9.11
N SER A 523 23.99 21.13 -9.03
CA SER A 523 24.80 21.52 -7.89
C SER A 523 25.00 23.05 -7.87
N THR A 524 25.07 23.63 -6.68
CA THR A 524 25.39 25.05 -6.47
C THR A 524 26.76 25.42 -7.03
N ASP A 525 27.71 24.48 -7.08
CA ASP A 525 29.07 24.70 -7.64
C ASP A 525 29.07 25.16 -9.10
N ASN A 526 27.97 24.90 -9.83
CA ASN A 526 27.80 25.37 -11.21
C ASN A 526 27.44 26.86 -11.33
N PHE A 527 27.20 27.58 -10.23
CA PHE A 527 26.78 28.96 -10.18
C PHE A 527 27.78 29.81 -9.39
N LYS A 528 29.04 29.90 -9.85
CA LYS A 528 30.03 30.81 -9.26
C LYS A 528 29.65 32.24 -9.52
N ALA A 529 29.72 33.07 -8.48
CA ALA A 529 29.48 34.51 -8.58
C ALA A 529 30.41 35.17 -9.61
N GLN A 530 29.88 36.00 -10.49
CA GLN A 530 30.67 36.79 -11.46
C GLN A 530 30.73 38.23 -10.98
N HIS A 531 31.95 38.80 -11.07
CA HIS A 531 32.16 40.26 -10.78
C HIS A 531 31.39 41.14 -11.76
N ARG A 532 31.09 42.38 -11.35
CA ARG A 532 30.42 43.43 -12.11
C ARG A 532 30.99 43.54 -13.53
N GLY A 533 30.12 43.45 -14.57
CA GLY A 533 30.49 43.51 -15.97
C GLY A 533 30.63 42.21 -16.72
N GLY A 534 30.33 41.08 -16.07
CA GLY A 534 30.32 39.74 -16.71
C GLY A 534 29.18 39.58 -17.73
N LYS A 535 29.46 38.88 -18.86
CA LYS A 535 28.44 38.48 -19.82
C LYS A 535 27.60 37.40 -19.14
N GLY A 536 26.31 37.64 -18.90
CA GLY A 536 25.36 36.69 -18.27
C GLY A 536 25.49 35.28 -18.85
N ILE A 537 25.27 34.29 -17.99
CA ILE A 537 25.41 32.86 -18.32
C ILE A 537 24.05 32.31 -18.72
N LYS A 538 23.97 31.55 -19.83
CA LYS A 538 22.75 30.85 -20.26
C LYS A 538 22.46 29.71 -19.28
N GLY A 539 21.38 29.81 -18.50
CA GLY A 539 21.05 28.88 -17.41
C GLY A 539 20.37 27.60 -17.86
N MET A 540 19.78 27.58 -19.07
CA MET A 540 19.04 26.41 -19.60
C MET A 540 18.83 26.57 -21.10
N GLU A 541 18.83 25.47 -21.83
CA GLU A 541 18.41 25.44 -23.24
C GLU A 541 16.89 25.24 -23.26
N THR A 542 16.17 26.22 -23.81
CA THR A 542 14.70 26.20 -23.89
C THR A 542 14.25 25.97 -25.35
N ILE A 543 13.05 25.41 -25.52
CA ILE A 543 12.36 25.33 -26.80
C ILE A 543 11.88 26.74 -27.18
N GLU A 544 11.60 26.99 -28.47
CA GLU A 544 10.92 28.23 -28.91
C GLU A 544 9.66 28.43 -28.03
N ASP A 545 9.52 29.60 -27.44
CA ASP A 545 8.45 30.04 -26.53
C ASP A 545 8.49 29.46 -25.08
N ASP A 546 9.54 28.74 -24.62
CA ASP A 546 9.69 28.31 -23.23
C ASP A 546 10.73 29.16 -22.46
N TYR A 547 10.51 29.36 -21.15
CA TYR A 547 11.41 30.15 -20.30
C TYR A 547 11.32 29.69 -18.85
N ILE A 548 12.36 29.95 -18.06
CA ILE A 548 12.40 29.64 -16.63
C ILE A 548 11.38 30.49 -15.90
N VAL A 549 10.47 29.84 -15.18
CA VAL A 549 9.42 30.49 -14.36
C VAL A 549 9.84 30.53 -12.90
N GLU A 550 10.52 29.50 -12.43
CA GLU A 550 10.90 29.36 -11.05
C GLU A 550 12.31 28.82 -10.90
N MET A 551 13.06 29.38 -9.98
CA MET A 551 14.37 28.92 -9.53
C MET A 551 14.37 28.88 -8.02
N LEU A 552 14.76 27.76 -7.46
CA LEU A 552 14.71 27.49 -6.03
C LEU A 552 16.04 26.89 -5.58
N MET A 553 16.64 27.46 -4.56
CA MET A 553 17.74 26.86 -3.83
C MET A 553 17.20 26.04 -2.66
N THR A 554 17.67 24.82 -2.51
CA THR A 554 17.24 23.89 -1.47
C THR A 554 18.29 22.81 -1.24
N THR A 555 18.13 21.98 -0.19
CA THR A 555 18.97 20.79 -0.04
C THR A 555 18.36 19.59 -0.77
N SER A 556 19.20 18.61 -1.12
CA SER A 556 18.78 17.38 -1.79
C SER A 556 17.71 16.60 -1.01
N HIS A 557 17.66 16.74 0.32
CA HIS A 557 16.76 16.00 1.21
C HIS A 557 15.43 16.68 1.49
N HIS A 558 15.26 17.96 1.15
CA HIS A 558 13.98 18.65 1.36
C HIS A 558 12.87 18.05 0.50
N TYR A 559 11.65 18.08 1.03
CA TYR A 559 10.45 17.84 0.23
C TYR A 559 10.15 19.06 -0.62
N LEU A 560 9.71 18.82 -1.84
CA LEU A 560 9.20 19.83 -2.74
C LEU A 560 7.70 19.61 -2.94
N MET A 561 6.92 20.62 -2.57
CA MET A 561 5.48 20.63 -2.81
C MET A 561 5.18 21.41 -4.08
N PHE A 562 4.51 20.78 -5.02
CA PHE A 562 4.08 21.35 -6.29
C PHE A 562 2.59 21.64 -6.26
N PHE A 563 2.23 22.91 -6.25
CA PHE A 563 0.83 23.33 -6.32
C PHE A 563 0.44 23.61 -7.76
N THR A 564 -0.79 23.26 -8.13
CA THR A 564 -1.28 23.38 -9.49
C THR A 564 -2.40 24.41 -9.62
N ASN A 565 -2.59 24.90 -10.83
CA ASN A 565 -3.66 25.85 -11.16
C ASN A 565 -5.07 25.30 -10.86
N THR A 566 -5.23 23.99 -10.76
CA THR A 566 -6.49 23.29 -10.43
C THR A 566 -6.70 23.13 -8.92
N GLY A 567 -5.78 23.63 -8.08
CA GLY A 567 -5.86 23.55 -6.62
C GLY A 567 -5.42 22.21 -6.02
N ARG A 568 -4.64 21.43 -6.74
CA ARG A 568 -4.02 20.18 -6.23
C ARG A 568 -2.59 20.43 -5.79
N VAL A 569 -2.08 19.53 -4.96
CA VAL A 569 -0.70 19.50 -4.49
C VAL A 569 -0.10 18.11 -4.65
N TYR A 570 1.15 18.06 -5.12
CA TYR A 570 1.99 16.86 -5.23
C TYR A 570 3.27 17.07 -4.42
N ARG A 571 3.92 15.98 -4.02
CA ARG A 571 5.15 16.02 -3.22
C ARG A 571 6.15 14.99 -3.74
N ILE A 572 7.40 15.43 -3.92
CA ILE A 572 8.56 14.57 -4.16
C ILE A 572 9.75 15.08 -3.35
N LYS A 573 10.78 14.26 -3.17
CA LYS A 573 12.07 14.68 -2.60
C LYS A 573 12.90 15.40 -3.66
N ALA A 574 13.70 16.38 -3.27
CA ALA A 574 14.53 17.14 -4.22
C ALA A 574 15.52 16.23 -4.97
N TYR A 575 16.06 15.18 -4.33
CA TYR A 575 16.95 14.21 -4.98
C TYR A 575 16.26 13.34 -6.04
N GLU A 576 14.94 13.21 -6.03
CA GLU A 576 14.18 12.49 -7.06
C GLU A 576 14.14 13.24 -8.41
N ILE A 577 14.46 14.54 -8.40
CA ILE A 577 14.61 15.30 -9.63
C ILE A 577 15.97 14.95 -10.25
N PRO A 578 16.01 14.49 -11.52
CA PRO A 578 17.24 14.13 -12.18
C PRO A 578 18.24 15.28 -12.21
N GLU A 579 19.49 14.98 -11.88
CA GLU A 579 20.59 15.93 -12.02
C GLU A 579 20.92 16.13 -13.49
N ALA A 580 21.16 17.36 -13.86
CA ALA A 580 21.40 17.71 -15.25
C ALA A 580 22.38 18.88 -15.38
N SER A 581 23.14 18.89 -16.48
CA SER A 581 24.07 19.96 -16.78
C SER A 581 23.35 21.31 -16.94
N ARG A 582 24.08 22.40 -16.73
CA ARG A 582 23.57 23.78 -16.85
C ARG A 582 22.88 24.04 -18.19
N THR A 583 23.39 23.53 -19.28
CA THR A 583 22.89 23.74 -20.63
C THR A 583 21.78 22.78 -21.05
N SER A 584 21.52 21.73 -20.28
CA SER A 584 20.49 20.76 -20.62
C SER A 584 19.06 21.29 -20.37
N ARG A 585 18.08 20.71 -21.07
CA ARG A 585 16.65 21.04 -20.93
C ARG A 585 16.02 20.51 -19.64
N GLY A 586 16.58 19.46 -19.04
CA GLY A 586 15.98 18.74 -17.91
C GLY A 586 14.89 17.75 -18.32
N THR A 587 14.09 17.31 -17.35
CA THR A 587 13.03 16.30 -17.49
C THR A 587 11.66 16.96 -17.40
N ALA A 588 10.70 16.50 -18.21
CA ALA A 588 9.32 16.99 -18.10
C ALA A 588 8.72 16.56 -16.75
N ILE A 589 8.13 17.48 -16.01
CA ILE A 589 7.57 17.25 -14.66
C ILE A 589 6.48 16.17 -14.66
N ILE A 590 5.77 15.97 -15.77
CA ILE A 590 4.75 14.93 -15.92
C ILE A 590 5.35 13.52 -15.80
N ASN A 591 6.66 13.35 -16.02
CA ASN A 591 7.34 12.08 -15.80
C ASN A 591 7.69 11.82 -14.33
N LEU A 592 7.64 12.83 -13.49
CA LEU A 592 7.96 12.74 -12.07
C LEU A 592 6.70 12.71 -11.19
N ILE A 593 5.67 13.46 -11.57
CA ILE A 593 4.39 13.54 -10.86
C ILE A 593 3.22 13.34 -11.84
N PRO A 594 2.15 12.61 -11.46
CA PRO A 594 1.04 12.28 -12.35
C PRO A 594 0.06 13.46 -12.49
N LEU A 595 0.46 14.50 -13.25
CA LEU A 595 -0.39 15.64 -13.55
C LEU A 595 -1.60 15.23 -14.39
N GLN A 596 -2.76 15.83 -14.11
CA GLN A 596 -3.96 15.65 -14.92
C GLN A 596 -3.91 16.50 -16.21
N PRO A 597 -4.71 16.19 -17.24
CA PRO A 597 -4.83 17.03 -18.41
C PRO A 597 -5.13 18.49 -18.03
N ASP A 598 -4.46 19.45 -18.67
CA ASP A 598 -4.57 20.91 -18.43
C ASP A 598 -4.08 21.41 -17.06
N GLU A 599 -3.50 20.53 -16.24
CA GLU A 599 -2.92 20.90 -14.96
C GLU A 599 -1.51 21.48 -15.15
N LYS A 600 -1.27 22.66 -14.55
CA LYS A 600 0.01 23.37 -14.63
C LYS A 600 0.48 23.74 -13.22
N ILE A 601 1.77 23.64 -12.97
CA ILE A 601 2.37 24.06 -11.71
C ILE A 601 2.29 25.60 -11.60
N THR A 602 1.87 26.07 -10.45
CA THR A 602 1.75 27.50 -10.13
C THR A 602 2.68 27.95 -9.01
N ALA A 603 3.08 27.02 -8.13
CA ALA A 603 4.05 27.30 -7.08
C ALA A 603 4.82 26.01 -6.72
N MET A 604 6.09 26.18 -6.37
CA MET A 604 6.97 25.13 -5.84
C MET A 604 7.51 25.60 -4.49
N ILE A 605 7.29 24.80 -3.44
CA ILE A 605 7.64 25.16 -2.07
C ILE A 605 8.54 24.07 -1.47
N PRO A 606 9.76 24.42 -1.00
CA PRO A 606 10.61 23.51 -0.27
C PRO A 606 10.13 23.42 1.17
N ILE A 607 10.10 22.20 1.72
CA ILE A 607 9.73 21.94 3.11
C ILE A 607 10.76 21.02 3.72
N LYS A 608 11.38 21.49 4.80
CA LYS A 608 12.29 20.71 5.61
C LYS A 608 11.49 19.86 6.59
N GLU A 609 10.61 20.49 7.36
CA GLU A 609 9.81 19.87 8.42
C GLU A 609 8.40 20.49 8.44
N TYR A 610 7.41 19.69 8.92
CA TYR A 610 6.02 20.15 9.06
C TYR A 610 5.81 20.78 10.45
N GLU A 611 6.19 22.06 10.59
CA GLU A 611 6.13 22.79 11.85
C GLU A 611 4.69 23.17 12.23
N ASP A 612 4.34 23.03 13.50
CA ASP A 612 2.97 23.26 14.02
C ASP A 612 2.48 24.70 13.88
N HIS A 613 3.39 25.68 13.71
CA HIS A 613 3.07 27.11 13.66
C HIS A 613 3.13 27.72 12.26
N LYS A 614 3.33 26.89 11.23
CA LYS A 614 3.39 27.35 9.83
C LYS A 614 2.12 27.01 9.07
N TYR A 615 1.77 27.88 8.16
CA TYR A 615 0.58 27.80 7.33
C TYR A 615 0.94 27.93 5.86
N LEU A 616 0.13 27.33 5.00
CA LEU A 616 0.12 27.60 3.58
C LEU A 616 -0.98 28.61 3.28
N PHE A 617 -0.55 29.80 2.86
CA PHE A 617 -1.43 30.86 2.42
C PHE A 617 -1.56 30.83 0.90
N MET A 618 -2.78 30.75 0.40
CA MET A 618 -3.10 30.55 -1.00
C MET A 618 -3.92 31.70 -1.53
N ALA A 619 -3.65 32.13 -2.77
CA ALA A 619 -4.43 33.13 -3.47
C ALA A 619 -4.88 32.62 -4.84
N THR A 620 -6.14 32.92 -5.21
CA THR A 620 -6.71 32.57 -6.50
C THR A 620 -6.82 33.77 -7.43
N ARG A 621 -6.95 33.52 -8.71
CA ARG A 621 -7.08 34.53 -9.76
C ARG A 621 -8.25 35.48 -9.52
N ASN A 622 -9.37 34.99 -8.97
CA ASN A 622 -10.59 35.75 -8.73
C ASN A 622 -10.63 36.42 -7.34
N GLY A 623 -9.48 36.51 -6.65
CA GLY A 623 -9.36 37.26 -5.40
C GLY A 623 -9.81 36.50 -4.16
N ILE A 624 -9.91 35.17 -4.20
CA ILE A 624 -10.15 34.34 -3.03
C ILE A 624 -8.82 34.01 -2.37
N VAL A 625 -8.79 33.98 -1.05
CA VAL A 625 -7.63 33.60 -0.24
C VAL A 625 -7.99 32.52 0.77
N LYS A 626 -7.03 31.71 1.10
CA LYS A 626 -7.20 30.60 2.06
C LYS A 626 -5.92 30.41 2.86
N LYS A 627 -6.08 30.09 4.14
CA LYS A 627 -4.98 29.69 5.03
C LYS A 627 -5.25 28.28 5.59
N THR A 628 -4.26 27.40 5.50
CA THR A 628 -4.35 26.01 5.98
C THR A 628 -3.06 25.64 6.72
N PRO A 629 -3.10 24.94 7.86
CA PRO A 629 -1.89 24.47 8.53
C PRO A 629 -1.05 23.59 7.61
N ILE A 630 0.27 23.76 7.64
CA ILE A 630 1.17 22.98 6.80
C ILE A 630 1.12 21.48 7.14
N LYS A 631 0.83 21.14 8.39
CA LYS A 631 0.69 19.78 8.90
C LYS A 631 -0.45 19.00 8.24
N ASP A 632 -1.50 19.67 7.77
CA ASP A 632 -2.58 19.03 7.01
C ASP A 632 -2.09 18.41 5.69
N TYR A 633 -0.86 18.72 5.26
CA TYR A 633 -0.23 18.21 4.03
C TYR A 633 0.90 17.23 4.29
N GLU A 634 1.06 16.72 5.51
CA GLU A 634 2.09 15.72 5.84
C GLU A 634 1.91 14.42 5.06
N ASN A 635 0.68 14.01 4.82
CA ASN A 635 0.35 12.76 4.14
C ASN A 635 -0.21 13.00 2.73
N ILE A 636 0.68 13.32 1.77
CA ILE A 636 0.32 13.47 0.35
C ILE A 636 0.54 12.14 -0.38
N ARG A 637 -0.51 11.59 -0.98
CA ARG A 637 -0.43 10.39 -1.81
C ARG A 637 0.25 10.70 -3.16
N LYS A 638 0.84 9.69 -3.81
CA LYS A 638 1.47 9.85 -5.15
C LYS A 638 0.51 10.46 -6.19
N ASN A 639 -0.78 10.21 -6.09
CA ASN A 639 -1.80 10.76 -6.99
C ASN A 639 -2.15 12.23 -6.71
N GLY A 640 -1.44 12.88 -5.80
CA GLY A 640 -1.72 14.24 -5.36
C GLY A 640 -2.94 14.34 -4.44
N LEU A 641 -3.12 15.52 -3.87
CA LEU A 641 -4.14 15.82 -2.88
C LEU A 641 -4.80 17.16 -3.22
N ALA A 642 -6.09 17.33 -2.93
CA ALA A 642 -6.75 18.62 -3.05
C ALA A 642 -6.20 19.58 -1.97
N ALA A 643 -5.63 20.69 -2.39
CA ALA A 643 -5.12 21.77 -1.51
C ALA A 643 -6.18 22.84 -1.26
N ILE A 644 -6.99 23.11 -2.24
CA ILE A 644 -8.11 24.09 -2.19
C ILE A 644 -9.20 23.64 -3.17
N ASN A 645 -10.46 23.77 -2.80
CA ASN A 645 -11.57 23.63 -3.75
C ASN A 645 -11.79 24.97 -4.43
N LEU A 646 -11.53 25.02 -5.71
CA LEU A 646 -11.73 26.22 -6.53
C LEU A 646 -13.19 26.40 -6.89
N ARG A 647 -13.61 27.66 -7.06
CA ARG A 647 -14.88 27.98 -7.68
C ARG A 647 -14.81 27.77 -9.18
N GLU A 648 -15.97 27.72 -9.83
CA GLU A 648 -16.07 27.62 -11.29
C GLU A 648 -15.29 28.77 -11.96
N ASP A 649 -14.50 28.45 -12.96
CA ASP A 649 -13.61 29.37 -13.70
C ASP A 649 -12.49 30.06 -12.90
N ASP A 650 -12.23 29.65 -11.65
CA ASP A 650 -11.13 30.20 -10.86
C ASP A 650 -9.87 29.33 -10.97
N LYS A 651 -8.70 29.90 -10.71
CA LYS A 651 -7.41 29.23 -10.73
C LYS A 651 -6.57 29.64 -9.52
N LEU A 652 -5.88 28.68 -8.93
CA LEU A 652 -4.84 28.99 -7.95
C LEU A 652 -3.66 29.66 -8.67
N ILE A 653 -3.16 30.79 -8.13
CA ILE A 653 -2.08 31.54 -8.75
C ILE A 653 -0.79 31.53 -7.95
N GLU A 654 -0.87 31.57 -6.64
CA GLU A 654 0.30 31.61 -5.77
C GLU A 654 0.03 30.98 -4.42
N VAL A 655 1.06 30.35 -3.84
CA VAL A 655 1.05 29.76 -2.50
C VAL A 655 2.32 30.19 -1.78
N LYS A 656 2.21 30.58 -0.52
CA LYS A 656 3.36 30.94 0.32
C LYS A 656 3.26 30.31 1.70
N VAL A 657 4.40 30.05 2.30
CA VAL A 657 4.47 29.64 3.71
C VAL A 657 4.43 30.91 4.57
N THR A 658 3.60 30.89 5.59
CA THR A 658 3.41 32.01 6.56
C THR A 658 3.38 31.44 7.99
N ASP A 659 3.56 32.34 8.96
CA ASP A 659 3.64 32.00 10.39
C ASP A 659 2.57 32.68 11.25
N ASN A 660 1.52 33.20 10.63
CA ASN A 660 0.44 33.97 11.27
C ASN A 660 0.83 35.39 11.74
N SER A 661 2.02 35.90 11.42
CA SER A 661 2.48 37.25 11.75
C SER A 661 2.51 38.21 10.56
N GLU A 662 2.25 37.66 9.37
CA GLU A 662 2.44 38.40 8.10
C GLU A 662 1.31 39.39 7.75
N ASP A 663 1.69 40.43 7.01
CA ASP A 663 0.74 41.20 6.21
C ASP A 663 0.77 40.71 4.76
N ILE A 664 -0.41 40.39 4.22
CA ILE A 664 -0.60 39.87 2.86
C ILE A 664 -0.92 41.01 1.91
N LEU A 665 -0.21 41.08 0.79
CA LEU A 665 -0.45 42.05 -0.29
C LEU A 665 -0.92 41.27 -1.54
N LEU A 666 -2.09 41.64 -2.09
CA LEU A 666 -2.61 41.13 -3.36
C LEU A 666 -2.55 42.23 -4.41
N PHE A 667 -2.04 41.90 -5.58
CA PHE A 667 -1.86 42.83 -6.69
C PHE A 667 -2.66 42.42 -7.91
N THR A 668 -3.32 43.34 -8.57
CA THR A 668 -4.14 43.09 -9.74
C THR A 668 -3.46 43.51 -11.05
N LYS A 669 -3.93 42.94 -12.16
CA LYS A 669 -3.50 43.24 -13.51
C LYS A 669 -3.66 44.72 -13.86
N PHE A 670 -4.72 45.39 -13.34
CA PHE A 670 -5.00 46.77 -13.63
C PHE A 670 -4.43 47.77 -12.59
N GLY A 671 -3.46 47.28 -11.79
CA GLY A 671 -2.67 48.15 -10.93
C GLY A 671 -3.36 48.57 -9.62
N GLN A 672 -4.22 47.71 -9.07
CA GLN A 672 -4.73 47.82 -7.72
C GLN A 672 -3.97 46.90 -6.77
N CYS A 673 -3.89 47.29 -5.48
CA CYS A 673 -3.30 46.48 -4.43
C CYS A 673 -4.12 46.59 -3.15
N ILE A 674 -4.27 45.49 -2.43
CA ILE A 674 -4.80 45.51 -1.05
C ILE A 674 -3.76 44.89 -0.11
N ARG A 675 -3.55 45.52 1.05
CA ARG A 675 -2.74 44.99 2.15
C ARG A 675 -3.66 44.72 3.35
N PHE A 676 -3.63 43.53 3.91
CA PHE A 676 -4.40 43.11 5.08
C PHE A 676 -3.60 42.16 5.95
N LYS A 677 -3.97 42.02 7.23
CA LYS A 677 -3.31 41.13 8.16
C LYS A 677 -3.66 39.66 7.84
N GLU A 678 -2.67 38.79 7.90
CA GLU A 678 -2.88 37.36 7.78
C GLU A 678 -3.92 36.82 8.77
N THR A 679 -3.96 37.37 9.98
CA THR A 679 -4.92 37.04 11.05
C THR A 679 -6.37 37.30 10.69
N ASP A 680 -6.66 38.13 9.68
CA ASP A 680 -8.01 38.40 9.19
C ASP A 680 -8.57 37.18 8.41
N VAL A 681 -7.70 36.21 8.05
CA VAL A 681 -8.06 34.96 7.40
C VAL A 681 -7.95 33.82 8.41
N ARG A 682 -9.09 33.27 8.82
CA ARG A 682 -9.12 32.11 9.72
C ARG A 682 -8.49 30.88 9.05
N SER A 683 -7.78 30.10 9.82
CA SER A 683 -7.28 28.80 9.37
C SER A 683 -8.44 27.84 9.06
N THR A 684 -8.36 27.11 7.96
CA THR A 684 -9.39 26.17 7.50
C THR A 684 -8.75 24.93 6.90
N GLY A 685 -9.46 23.79 6.94
CA GLY A 685 -8.98 22.54 6.37
C GLY A 685 -8.85 22.56 4.84
N ARG A 686 -8.19 21.56 4.28
CA ARG A 686 -7.79 21.46 2.85
C ARG A 686 -8.94 21.61 1.86
N THR A 687 -10.10 21.03 2.13
CA THR A 687 -11.24 20.94 1.20
C THR A 687 -12.14 22.18 1.15
N THR A 688 -11.75 23.28 1.78
CA THR A 688 -12.52 24.53 1.77
C THR A 688 -12.20 25.40 0.55
N MET A 689 -13.13 26.27 0.17
CA MET A 689 -12.98 27.19 -0.96
C MET A 689 -12.23 28.49 -0.60
N GLY A 690 -12.04 28.80 0.69
CA GLY A 690 -11.46 30.04 1.14
C GLY A 690 -12.48 31.19 1.28
N VAL A 691 -11.97 32.39 1.45
CA VAL A 691 -12.71 33.62 1.71
C VAL A 691 -12.30 34.73 0.73
N ILE A 692 -13.13 35.78 0.52
CA ILE A 692 -12.80 36.89 -0.35
C ILE A 692 -11.60 37.68 0.26
N GLY A 693 -10.49 37.72 -0.44
CA GLY A 693 -9.31 38.53 -0.10
C GLY A 693 -9.42 39.95 -0.64
N MET A 694 -9.85 40.08 -1.91
CA MET A 694 -10.02 41.34 -2.60
C MET A 694 -11.27 41.34 -3.50
N ASN A 695 -12.04 42.41 -3.52
CA ASN A 695 -13.12 42.64 -4.46
C ASN A 695 -12.57 43.27 -5.74
N LEU A 696 -12.58 42.47 -6.82
CA LEU A 696 -12.05 42.88 -8.11
C LEU A 696 -13.01 43.72 -8.93
N ALA A 697 -12.47 44.63 -9.73
CA ALA A 697 -13.22 45.34 -10.77
C ALA A 697 -13.56 44.34 -11.93
N PRO A 698 -14.57 44.64 -12.76
CA PRO A 698 -14.90 43.84 -13.92
C PRO A 698 -13.66 43.62 -14.81
N ASN A 699 -13.41 42.35 -15.18
CA ASN A 699 -12.28 41.91 -16.03
C ASN A 699 -10.88 42.05 -15.41
N ASP A 700 -10.77 42.48 -14.13
CA ASP A 700 -9.52 42.48 -13.40
C ASP A 700 -9.25 41.12 -12.76
N VAL A 701 -7.98 40.82 -12.56
CA VAL A 701 -7.57 39.52 -11.97
C VAL A 701 -6.38 39.75 -11.04
N ILE A 702 -6.24 38.93 -9.99
CA ILE A 702 -5.01 38.90 -9.20
C ILE A 702 -3.88 38.29 -10.03
N ILE A 703 -2.72 38.91 -10.00
CA ILE A 703 -1.52 38.43 -10.71
C ILE A 703 -0.39 38.02 -9.77
N ALA A 704 -0.38 38.53 -8.53
CA ALA A 704 0.64 38.16 -7.55
C ALA A 704 0.12 38.34 -6.11
N MET A 705 0.67 37.52 -5.21
CA MET A 705 0.53 37.65 -3.77
C MET A 705 1.92 37.76 -3.14
N GLN A 706 2.13 38.77 -2.28
CA GLN A 706 3.38 38.97 -1.56
C GLN A 706 3.13 39.07 -0.05
N THR A 707 4.15 38.77 0.74
CA THR A 707 4.16 39.04 2.19
C THR A 707 5.05 40.25 2.51
N ALA A 708 4.69 41.00 3.53
CA ALA A 708 5.39 42.24 3.85
C ALA A 708 6.80 42.00 4.41
N SER A 709 7.07 40.87 5.02
CA SER A 709 8.38 40.52 5.58
C SER A 709 9.43 40.13 4.54
N MET A 710 9.02 39.84 3.32
CA MET A 710 9.92 39.34 2.26
C MET A 710 10.78 40.40 1.59
N GLY A 711 10.79 41.66 2.06
CA GLY A 711 11.63 42.74 1.51
C GLY A 711 11.21 44.13 1.97
N GLU A 712 12.05 45.14 1.72
CA GLU A 712 11.80 46.56 2.05
C GLU A 712 10.83 47.24 1.07
N ALA A 713 10.82 46.80 -0.16
CA ALA A 713 10.01 47.35 -1.24
C ALA A 713 9.37 46.27 -2.11
N VAL A 714 8.31 46.66 -2.81
CA VAL A 714 7.68 45.86 -3.85
C VAL A 714 8.10 46.39 -5.22
N LEU A 715 8.69 45.53 -6.02
CA LEU A 715 8.99 45.79 -7.42
C LEU A 715 7.78 45.45 -8.28
N LEU A 716 7.32 46.39 -9.08
CA LEU A 716 6.20 46.24 -10.00
C LEU A 716 6.70 46.40 -11.44
N VAL A 717 6.40 45.46 -12.31
CA VAL A 717 6.82 45.45 -13.70
C VAL A 717 5.61 45.31 -14.62
N SER A 718 5.57 46.13 -15.67
CA SER A 718 4.50 46.11 -16.65
C SER A 718 4.89 45.41 -17.96
N SER A 719 3.90 45.04 -18.78
CA SER A 719 4.10 44.28 -20.02
C SER A 719 5.03 44.99 -21.02
N ASN A 720 5.03 46.31 -21.01
CA ASN A 720 5.88 47.11 -21.93
C ASN A 720 7.26 47.43 -21.34
N GLY A 721 7.69 46.70 -20.30
CA GLY A 721 9.04 46.82 -19.74
C GLY A 721 9.31 48.06 -18.89
N LEU A 722 8.26 48.69 -18.41
CA LEU A 722 8.37 49.76 -17.41
C LEU A 722 8.21 49.15 -16.02
N GLY A 723 9.02 49.59 -15.05
CA GLY A 723 8.91 49.11 -13.68
C GLY A 723 9.39 50.12 -12.66
N LYS A 724 9.10 49.85 -11.41
CA LYS A 724 9.47 50.70 -10.28
C LYS A 724 9.52 49.87 -8.99
N ARG A 725 10.24 50.40 -8.01
CA ARG A 725 10.11 49.92 -6.63
C ARG A 725 9.20 50.87 -5.87
N THR A 726 8.35 50.37 -5.00
CA THR A 726 7.53 51.15 -4.08
C THR A 726 7.70 50.57 -2.68
N ARG A 727 7.99 51.41 -1.70
CA ARG A 727 8.18 50.93 -0.33
C ARG A 727 6.92 50.30 0.21
N ILE A 728 7.06 49.26 1.03
CA ILE A 728 5.92 48.54 1.61
C ILE A 728 5.10 49.40 2.55
N ASP A 729 5.71 50.38 3.23
CA ASP A 729 5.04 51.30 4.13
C ASP A 729 4.07 52.28 3.42
N GLU A 730 4.20 52.44 2.10
CA GLU A 730 3.23 53.25 1.32
C GLU A 730 1.88 52.53 1.13
N PHE A 731 1.82 51.23 1.35
CA PHE A 731 0.60 50.43 1.27
C PHE A 731 -0.06 50.31 2.65
N THR A 732 -1.09 51.13 2.89
CA THR A 732 -1.83 51.11 4.17
C THR A 732 -2.56 49.81 4.38
N THR A 733 -2.47 49.25 5.57
CA THR A 733 -3.21 48.03 5.95
C THR A 733 -4.72 48.34 5.97
N GLN A 734 -5.52 47.48 5.33
CA GLN A 734 -6.96 47.60 5.19
C GLN A 734 -7.65 46.32 5.67
N ASN A 735 -8.95 46.39 5.83
CA ASN A 735 -9.73 45.14 6.05
C ASN A 735 -9.79 44.30 4.78
N ARG A 736 -9.67 42.99 4.93
CA ARG A 736 -9.83 41.99 3.85
C ARG A 736 -11.14 42.19 3.09
N GLY A 737 -11.16 41.93 1.79
CA GLY A 737 -12.35 42.00 0.95
C GLY A 737 -12.68 43.41 0.43
N GLY A 738 -11.79 44.40 0.65
CA GLY A 738 -11.90 45.75 0.05
C GLY A 738 -11.53 45.79 -1.44
N LYS A 739 -11.72 46.95 -2.08
CA LYS A 739 -11.30 47.21 -3.49
C LYS A 739 -9.82 47.53 -3.63
N GLY A 740 -9.12 47.72 -2.50
CA GLY A 740 -7.71 48.12 -2.47
C GLY A 740 -7.45 49.56 -2.91
N VAL A 741 -6.16 49.87 -3.12
CA VAL A 741 -5.66 51.18 -3.54
C VAL A 741 -4.86 51.07 -4.84
N LYS A 742 -4.77 52.13 -5.62
CA LYS A 742 -3.91 52.16 -6.82
C LYS A 742 -2.45 51.98 -6.41
N CYS A 743 -1.77 50.99 -7.00
CA CYS A 743 -0.35 50.71 -6.81
C CYS A 743 0.49 51.03 -8.07
N TYR A 744 -0.15 51.15 -9.22
CA TYR A 744 0.49 51.43 -10.49
C TYR A 744 -0.43 52.26 -11.41
N LYS A 745 0.11 53.19 -12.15
CA LYS A 745 -0.64 53.97 -13.12
C LYS A 745 -0.54 53.29 -14.49
N ILE A 746 -1.60 52.54 -14.84
CA ILE A 746 -1.71 51.90 -16.16
C ILE A 746 -1.98 52.93 -17.23
N THR A 747 -1.22 52.91 -18.32
CA THR A 747 -1.33 53.73 -19.51
C THR A 747 -1.06 52.87 -20.76
N GLU A 748 -1.42 53.33 -21.94
CA GLU A 748 -1.09 52.62 -23.18
C GLU A 748 0.43 52.43 -23.32
N LYS A 749 1.23 53.37 -22.85
CA LYS A 749 2.69 53.28 -22.89
C LYS A 749 3.25 52.23 -21.90
N SER A 750 2.62 52.00 -20.77
CA SER A 750 3.09 51.02 -19.78
C SER A 750 2.57 49.63 -20.06
N GLY A 751 1.37 49.50 -20.60
CA GLY A 751 0.65 48.24 -20.60
C GLY A 751 0.19 47.84 -19.20
N ASN A 752 -0.30 46.61 -19.05
CA ASN A 752 -0.79 46.01 -17.80
C ASN A 752 0.37 45.56 -16.91
N LEU A 753 0.14 45.40 -15.62
CA LEU A 753 1.07 44.74 -14.73
C LEU A 753 1.16 43.23 -15.08
N VAL A 754 2.39 42.72 -15.12
CA VAL A 754 2.69 41.31 -15.43
C VAL A 754 3.43 40.59 -14.31
N GLY A 755 4.15 41.32 -13.46
CA GLY A 755 4.88 40.70 -12.36
C GLY A 755 5.08 41.65 -11.20
N VAL A 756 5.03 41.10 -9.99
CA VAL A 756 5.26 41.79 -8.72
C VAL A 756 6.08 40.89 -7.81
N LYS A 757 7.16 41.40 -7.23
CA LYS A 757 8.01 40.71 -6.25
C LYS A 757 8.39 41.63 -5.11
N SER A 758 8.40 41.11 -3.90
CA SER A 758 9.02 41.75 -2.74
C SER A 758 10.53 41.65 -2.86
N VAL A 759 11.23 42.75 -2.67
CA VAL A 759 12.67 42.86 -2.95
C VAL A 759 13.40 43.69 -1.88
N GLU A 760 14.68 43.37 -1.71
CA GLU A 760 15.67 44.15 -0.98
C GLU A 760 16.63 44.89 -1.95
N ASN A 761 17.45 45.81 -1.46
CA ASN A 761 18.33 46.59 -2.32
C ASN A 761 19.37 45.71 -3.04
N ASP A 762 19.85 44.68 -2.37
CA ASP A 762 20.94 43.81 -2.84
C ASP A 762 20.44 42.63 -3.71
N ASP A 763 19.14 42.55 -3.91
CA ASP A 763 18.55 41.51 -4.73
C ASP A 763 18.83 41.70 -6.21
N GLU A 764 18.83 40.60 -6.94
CA GLU A 764 18.88 40.58 -8.38
C GLU A 764 17.57 40.06 -8.97
N LEU A 765 17.20 40.64 -10.09
CA LEU A 765 15.98 40.30 -10.79
C LEU A 765 16.26 39.83 -12.22
N MET A 766 15.57 38.79 -12.66
CA MET A 766 15.50 38.43 -14.06
C MET A 766 14.19 38.88 -14.68
N LEU A 767 14.29 39.62 -15.78
CA LEU A 767 13.16 39.98 -16.65
C LEU A 767 13.17 39.05 -17.84
N ILE A 768 12.05 38.43 -18.08
CA ILE A 768 11.90 37.42 -19.13
C ILE A 768 10.87 37.92 -20.13
N THR A 769 11.25 37.99 -21.41
CA THR A 769 10.37 38.43 -22.50
C THR A 769 9.61 37.28 -23.15
N THR A 770 8.57 37.61 -23.92
CA THR A 770 7.79 36.60 -24.68
C THR A 770 8.62 35.85 -25.72
N GLU A 771 9.76 36.42 -26.17
CA GLU A 771 10.72 35.78 -27.07
C GLU A 771 11.81 34.98 -26.36
N GLY A 772 11.70 34.79 -25.02
CA GLY A 772 12.68 34.04 -24.23
C GLY A 772 13.98 34.79 -23.93
N ILE A 773 14.05 36.11 -24.22
CA ILE A 773 15.21 36.94 -23.85
C ILE A 773 15.16 37.19 -22.33
N ILE A 774 16.25 36.88 -21.64
CA ILE A 774 16.41 37.06 -20.21
C ILE A 774 17.42 38.18 -19.97
N ILE A 775 17.01 39.18 -19.20
CA ILE A 775 17.90 40.26 -18.72
C ILE A 775 17.95 40.18 -17.18
N ARG A 776 19.15 40.17 -16.65
CA ARG A 776 19.43 40.25 -15.20
C ARG A 776 19.76 41.71 -14.86
N ILE A 777 19.08 42.25 -13.86
CA ILE A 777 19.28 43.60 -13.36
C ILE A 777 19.44 43.58 -11.85
N GLN A 778 20.24 44.53 -11.32
CA GLN A 778 20.31 44.82 -9.90
C GLN A 778 19.04 45.56 -9.47
N VAL A 779 18.45 45.14 -8.36
CA VAL A 779 17.26 45.81 -7.81
C VAL A 779 17.60 47.27 -7.41
N SER A 780 18.81 47.49 -6.94
CA SER A 780 19.32 48.84 -6.62
C SER A 780 19.23 49.84 -7.78
N ASP A 781 19.35 49.36 -9.04
CA ASP A 781 19.28 50.20 -10.24
C ASP A 781 17.85 50.65 -10.58
N VAL A 782 16.84 50.03 -9.96
CA VAL A 782 15.44 50.38 -10.18
C VAL A 782 15.01 51.48 -9.22
N THR A 783 14.55 52.59 -9.75
CA THR A 783 14.16 53.79 -8.97
C THR A 783 12.99 53.50 -8.02
N VAL A 784 13.11 53.96 -6.78
CA VAL A 784 12.02 53.95 -5.80
C VAL A 784 11.07 55.10 -6.11
N LEU A 785 9.81 54.79 -6.34
CA LEU A 785 8.79 55.75 -6.75
C LEU A 785 7.47 55.49 -5.99
N GLY A 786 6.72 56.57 -5.76
CA GLY A 786 5.42 56.49 -5.12
C GLY A 786 4.39 55.62 -5.86
N ARG A 787 3.35 55.17 -5.15
CA ARG A 787 2.34 54.22 -5.64
C ARG A 787 1.73 54.59 -6.99
N ILE A 788 1.36 55.81 -7.24
CA ILE A 788 0.58 56.25 -8.41
C ILE A 788 1.52 56.77 -9.53
N THR A 789 2.50 55.96 -9.93
CA THR A 789 3.43 56.27 -11.01
C THR A 789 3.51 55.12 -12.01
N THR A 790 4.01 55.39 -13.25
CA THR A 790 4.17 54.37 -14.29
C THR A 790 5.55 53.68 -14.26
N GLY A 791 6.47 54.12 -13.38
CA GLY A 791 7.84 53.61 -13.32
C GLY A 791 8.77 54.09 -14.44
N VAL A 792 9.96 53.52 -14.44
CA VAL A 792 11.04 53.82 -15.39
C VAL A 792 11.23 52.62 -16.33
N LYS A 793 11.93 52.83 -17.44
CA LYS A 793 12.19 51.78 -18.42
C LYS A 793 13.28 50.86 -17.89
N LEU A 794 12.94 49.58 -17.73
CA LEU A 794 13.85 48.53 -17.26
C LEU A 794 14.48 47.74 -18.43
N ILE A 795 13.77 47.61 -19.53
CA ILE A 795 14.20 46.84 -20.69
C ILE A 795 13.75 47.56 -21.98
N ASN A 796 14.61 47.46 -23.03
CA ASN A 796 14.26 47.88 -24.38
C ASN A 796 13.63 46.71 -25.14
N LEU A 797 12.33 46.79 -25.35
CA LEU A 797 11.57 45.75 -26.08
C LEU A 797 11.47 46.15 -27.57
N LYS A 798 11.54 45.14 -28.46
CA LYS A 798 11.19 45.26 -29.86
C LYS A 798 9.67 45.42 -30.02
N GLU A 799 9.25 45.88 -31.18
CA GLU A 799 7.83 46.01 -31.53
C GLU A 799 7.17 44.63 -31.50
N GLY A 800 6.05 44.46 -30.79
CA GLY A 800 5.36 43.19 -30.63
C GLY A 800 5.85 42.30 -29.48
N VAL A 801 6.98 42.60 -28.83
CA VAL A 801 7.55 41.84 -27.73
C VAL A 801 7.10 42.44 -26.38
N SER A 802 6.74 41.61 -25.45
CA SER A 802 6.37 42.07 -24.09
C SER A 802 7.15 41.33 -23.01
N VAL A 803 7.19 41.90 -21.80
CA VAL A 803 7.65 41.16 -20.62
C VAL A 803 6.62 40.09 -20.27
N ALA A 804 7.07 38.83 -20.22
CA ALA A 804 6.22 37.69 -19.92
C ALA A 804 6.20 37.37 -18.42
N SER A 805 7.35 37.46 -17.73
CA SER A 805 7.51 37.07 -16.33
C SER A 805 8.72 37.75 -15.70
N ILE A 806 8.77 37.76 -14.38
CA ILE A 806 9.90 38.22 -13.58
C ILE A 806 10.24 37.17 -12.52
N ALA A 807 11.53 36.93 -12.28
CA ALA A 807 12.01 36.03 -11.26
C ALA A 807 13.05 36.71 -10.37
N LYS A 808 12.96 36.57 -9.05
CA LYS A 808 13.97 37.00 -8.10
C LYS A 808 15.05 35.95 -8.01
N VAL A 809 16.31 36.33 -8.08
CA VAL A 809 17.44 35.45 -7.79
C VAL A 809 17.62 35.43 -6.28
N VAL A 810 17.41 34.29 -5.64
CA VAL A 810 17.56 34.14 -4.18
C VAL A 810 18.94 33.51 -3.95
N GLU A 811 19.89 34.30 -3.42
CA GLU A 811 21.09 33.79 -2.77
C GLU A 811 20.82 33.62 -1.27
N ASP A 812 20.87 32.39 -0.80
CA ASP A 812 20.68 32.11 0.62
C ASP A 812 22.02 32.36 1.36
N LYS A 813 22.15 33.49 2.00
CA LYS A 813 23.34 33.86 2.78
C LYS A 813 23.61 32.99 4.00
N THR A 814 22.67 32.09 4.38
CA THR A 814 22.83 31.18 5.51
C THR A 814 23.59 29.87 5.13
N LEU A 815 23.91 29.69 3.85
CA LEU A 815 24.54 28.49 3.32
C LEU A 815 26.02 28.69 2.94
N MET A 816 26.64 29.82 3.32
CA MET A 816 28.09 29.96 3.19
C MET A 816 28.82 29.16 4.28
N PRO A 817 29.90 28.42 3.92
CA PRO A 817 30.72 27.76 4.91
C PRO A 817 31.29 28.79 5.91
N PRO A 818 31.47 28.39 7.19
CA PRO A 818 31.94 29.33 8.22
C PRO A 818 33.32 29.99 7.96
N ASP A 819 34.09 29.46 7.04
CA ASP A 819 35.43 29.97 6.71
C ASP A 819 35.39 31.16 5.70
N GLU A 820 34.39 31.28 4.83
CA GLU A 820 34.29 32.45 3.93
C GLU A 820 33.66 33.67 4.61
N ALA A 821 32.88 33.51 5.67
CA ALA A 821 32.32 34.59 6.45
C ALA A 821 33.35 35.30 7.34
N LYS A 822 34.55 34.69 7.56
CA LYS A 822 35.63 35.33 8.29
C LYS A 822 36.54 36.21 7.40
N GLU A 823 36.70 35.83 6.13
CA GLU A 823 37.49 36.65 5.19
C GLU A 823 36.80 37.97 4.81
N GLU A 824 35.47 38.00 4.67
CA GLU A 824 34.73 39.24 4.43
C GLU A 824 34.64 40.14 5.67
N ALA A 825 34.71 39.61 6.89
CA ALA A 825 34.72 40.41 8.10
C ALA A 825 36.13 41.02 8.34
N ASP A 826 37.22 40.35 7.99
CA ASP A 826 38.56 40.88 8.08
C ASP A 826 38.87 41.94 6.99
N GLU A 827 38.36 41.76 5.74
CA GLU A 827 38.50 42.81 4.71
C GLU A 827 37.68 44.09 4.99
N SER A 828 36.61 43.99 5.79
CA SER A 828 35.81 45.20 6.19
C SER A 828 36.43 45.96 7.38
N GLU A 829 37.27 45.30 8.20
CA GLU A 829 38.00 45.93 9.28
C GLU A 829 39.33 46.58 8.81
N GLU A 830 40.01 46.00 7.80
CA GLU A 830 41.21 46.66 7.23
C GLU A 830 40.92 47.91 6.38
N ASN A 831 39.77 48.05 5.76
CA ASN A 831 39.39 49.26 5.01
C ASN A 831 38.86 50.39 5.88
N ASN A 832 38.64 50.20 7.17
CA ASN A 832 38.26 51.27 8.12
C ASN A 832 39.41 51.82 8.94
N THR A 833 40.66 51.39 8.72
CA THR A 833 41.86 51.87 9.41
C THR A 833 42.78 52.72 8.51
N GLU A 834 42.44 52.91 7.23
CA GLU A 834 43.17 53.85 6.34
C GLU A 834 42.22 54.93 5.74
N ALA A 835 41.53 55.67 6.58
CA ALA A 835 40.89 56.94 6.18
C ALA A 835 40.92 57.98 7.30
#